data_0fc5145b23e78f8eea3789116a630f32
#
_entry.id   0fc5145b23e78f8eea3789116a630f32
#
_cell.length_a   1.000
_cell.length_b   1.000
_cell.length_c   1.000
_cell.angle_alpha   90.00
_cell.angle_beta   90.00
_cell.angle_gamma   90.00
#
_symmetry.space_group_name_H-M   'P 1'
#
loop_
_entity.id
_entity.type
_entity.pdbx_description
1 polymer ?
#
loop_
_entity_poly.entity_id
_entity_poly.type
_entity_poly.pdbx_seq_one_letter_code
_entity_poly.pdbx_strand_id
1 'polypeptide(L)'
;MAIEEVTVEIGRLRAGAVPLARTPFSSDVLGGSELNAADGQGLFGALSSLPGVTLTNQTGSTAQPEIRVRGFAVSPIVGVPQSISVFVDGVRVNEADASQVHLSLIPLGAIERVELIRGPVGVFGKNSIAGALNFVTKRASGGPTLTAQVEGGSYGSAAGTVSASSVLGSFDGLFVGTYRQSDGWRLLESSEELSLFAKVGWRAEGTDAWISYTFEADSLEGPGPLPESWLDGAPLPPDITDPPSDLRRLQYTGGKGDAFTPRLHFVSSNLTRTLNEAWTLQADAFGRFADFRQTNDNLSEPDALGLTDIHSVGSILQLLHRPNERLLIAAGTEWTRNDVDIEIHEVPNRNFPGITPAITEHLRTNEDNLGAFAEAWWQVGAKLALYGSLRYDYVRLPVRDLLDPSDSGDNTFSEASGGVGLSGELGGGLSAFVGYGRGFRAPVILEVTCADPADPCQLPFELGPDPPLQPVKSDTWQVGMRVAREAAQGSVVAYWTEVYDDIFNIVDPVTPTRGYFANLDRTRRVGIEASVTTRPLPWAPGLTTSASLGWTKATFQSTAAVAGAGDPGDGPTTVEPGDRFPMVPELSGTLGVAYEFAAVTVGTDASWTGRQFLIGDEANEEEFPRLGSSTVIDVHGEWRRGRATIFAELSNVLDHDFHAFGIISENGRGTVSVDERFLTPGRPRRLTAGLRVTFLGGA
;
A
#
# COMPACT_ATOMS: atom_id res chain seq x y z
N MET A 1 21.95 13.48 25.13
CA MET A 1 21.86 12.33 24.22
C MET A 1 22.17 12.81 22.82
N ALA A 2 23.05 12.13 22.10
CA ALA A 2 23.24 12.43 20.68
C ALA A 2 21.90 12.17 19.96
N ILE A 3 21.51 13.03 19.07
CA ILE A 3 20.35 12.80 18.18
C ILE A 3 20.72 11.55 17.37
N GLU A 4 19.96 10.48 17.52
CA GLU A 4 20.12 9.30 16.68
C GLU A 4 19.81 9.73 15.26
N GLU A 5 20.79 9.67 14.39
CA GLU A 5 20.64 10.15 13.00
C GLU A 5 19.76 9.15 12.27
N VAL A 6 18.51 9.54 11.96
CA VAL A 6 17.60 8.69 11.21
C VAL A 6 18.18 8.51 9.81
N THR A 7 18.47 7.28 9.44
CA THR A 7 18.97 6.90 8.13
C THR A 7 17.89 6.20 7.32
N VAL A 8 17.90 6.39 6.01
CA VAL A 8 17.01 5.74 5.06
C VAL A 8 17.84 4.84 4.15
N GLU A 9 17.39 3.63 3.92
CA GLU A 9 17.98 2.72 2.92
C GLU A 9 17.48 3.13 1.53
N ILE A 10 18.02 4.23 1.00
CA ILE A 10 17.67 4.70 -0.33
C ILE A 10 18.27 3.76 -1.36
N GLY A 11 17.45 3.37 -2.32
CA GLY A 11 17.92 2.56 -3.43
C GLY A 11 18.18 1.09 -3.10
N ARG A 12 17.58 0.54 -2.07
CA ARG A 12 17.82 -0.85 -1.62
C ARG A 12 19.26 -1.08 -1.10
N LEU A 13 19.98 0.00 -0.78
CA LEU A 13 21.38 -0.04 -0.35
C LEU A 13 21.50 -0.20 1.17
N ARG A 14 21.37 -1.41 1.69
CA ARG A 14 21.58 -1.67 3.13
C ARG A 14 22.97 -1.23 3.60
N ALA A 15 23.99 -1.43 2.77
CA ALA A 15 25.36 -0.98 3.06
C ALA A 15 25.59 0.52 2.77
N GLY A 16 24.60 1.22 2.24
CA GLY A 16 24.68 2.61 1.78
C GLY A 16 23.65 3.53 2.42
N ALA A 17 23.11 3.19 3.61
CA ALA A 17 22.15 4.06 4.30
C ALA A 17 22.65 5.52 4.36
N VAL A 18 21.79 6.45 3.95
CA VAL A 18 22.09 7.88 3.89
C VAL A 18 21.28 8.61 4.95
N PRO A 19 21.88 9.54 5.70
CA PRO A 19 21.14 10.37 6.64
C PRO A 19 19.96 11.06 5.99
N LEU A 20 18.77 10.99 6.61
CA LEU A 20 17.55 11.63 6.13
C LEU A 20 17.74 13.12 5.81
N ALA A 21 18.53 13.82 6.63
CA ALA A 21 18.87 15.24 6.44
C ALA A 21 19.59 15.54 5.11
N ARG A 22 20.21 14.53 4.51
CA ARG A 22 20.99 14.65 3.26
C ARG A 22 20.25 14.10 2.04
N THR A 23 19.04 13.55 2.22
CA THR A 23 18.25 13.04 1.09
C THR A 23 17.59 14.21 0.35
N PRO A 24 17.65 14.29 -1.01
CA PRO A 24 16.97 15.34 -1.76
C PRO A 24 15.53 14.96 -2.17
N PHE A 25 14.88 14.06 -1.40
CA PHE A 25 13.52 13.59 -1.62
C PHE A 25 12.73 13.66 -0.34
N SER A 26 11.39 13.81 -0.45
CA SER A 26 10.48 13.61 0.66
C SER A 26 10.51 12.14 1.09
N SER A 27 10.90 11.86 2.32
CA SER A 27 10.94 10.52 2.88
C SER A 27 10.62 10.56 4.37
N ASP A 28 9.91 9.52 4.83
CA ASP A 28 9.58 9.30 6.24
C ASP A 28 9.98 7.88 6.64
N VAL A 29 10.32 7.72 7.90
CA VAL A 29 10.65 6.42 8.51
C VAL A 29 9.79 6.26 9.75
N LEU A 30 8.97 5.22 9.77
CA LEU A 30 8.21 4.78 10.94
C LEU A 30 8.98 3.67 11.63
N GLY A 31 9.39 3.89 12.87
CA GLY A 31 10.13 2.91 13.66
C GLY A 31 9.23 1.96 14.45
N GLY A 32 9.82 0.93 15.05
CA GLY A 32 9.07 -0.10 15.78
C GLY A 32 8.21 0.44 16.94
N SER A 33 8.57 1.57 17.56
CA SER A 33 7.74 2.19 18.60
C SER A 33 6.44 2.76 18.04
N GLU A 34 6.47 3.37 16.86
CA GLU A 34 5.30 3.93 16.18
C GLU A 34 4.42 2.82 15.62
N LEU A 35 5.02 1.75 15.10
CA LEU A 35 4.32 0.56 14.60
C LEU A 35 3.67 -0.26 15.71
N ASN A 36 4.23 -0.25 16.94
CA ASN A 36 3.70 -0.97 18.08
C ASN A 36 2.71 -0.14 18.93
N ALA A 37 2.72 1.17 18.82
CA ALA A 37 1.85 2.05 19.62
C ALA A 37 0.38 1.99 19.14
N ALA A 38 0.14 1.52 17.94
CA ALA A 38 -1.17 1.48 17.30
C ALA A 38 -1.71 0.05 17.20
N ASP A 39 -1.75 -0.67 18.33
CA ASP A 39 -2.11 -2.10 18.34
C ASP A 39 -3.55 -2.42 17.86
N GLY A 40 -4.42 -1.43 17.70
CA GLY A 40 -5.76 -1.62 17.15
C GLY A 40 -5.88 -1.40 15.63
N GLN A 41 -5.09 -0.50 15.08
CA GLN A 41 -4.98 -0.25 13.64
C GLN A 41 -3.57 -0.53 13.11
N GLY A 42 -2.61 -0.79 13.98
CA GLY A 42 -1.27 -1.22 13.66
C GLY A 42 -0.58 -0.35 12.61
N LEU A 43 -0.08 -1.00 11.57
CA LEU A 43 0.58 -0.36 10.45
C LEU A 43 -0.26 0.73 9.77
N PHE A 44 -1.57 0.52 9.60
CA PHE A 44 -2.43 1.45 8.86
C PHE A 44 -2.61 2.77 9.60
N GLY A 45 -2.79 2.71 10.93
CA GLY A 45 -2.82 3.91 11.77
C GLY A 45 -1.50 4.67 11.71
N ALA A 46 -0.37 3.97 11.79
CA ALA A 46 0.95 4.58 11.67
C ALA A 46 1.18 5.23 10.29
N LEU A 47 0.80 4.56 9.20
CA LEU A 47 0.92 5.11 7.85
C LEU A 47 0.01 6.33 7.63
N SER A 48 -1.22 6.31 8.13
CA SER A 48 -2.14 7.43 8.01
C SER A 48 -1.70 8.67 8.79
N SER A 49 -0.79 8.51 9.77
CA SER A 49 -0.18 9.64 10.48
C SER A 49 0.81 10.44 9.63
N LEU A 50 1.28 9.87 8.51
CA LEU A 50 2.22 10.53 7.61
C LEU A 50 1.51 11.58 6.72
N PRO A 51 2.14 12.73 6.45
CA PRO A 51 1.53 13.77 5.63
C PRO A 51 1.29 13.28 4.20
N GLY A 52 0.11 13.58 3.64
CA GLY A 52 -0.27 13.19 2.28
C GLY A 52 -0.60 11.71 2.10
N VAL A 53 -0.72 10.96 3.20
CA VAL A 53 -1.20 9.57 3.22
C VAL A 53 -2.65 9.54 3.70
N THR A 54 -3.51 8.86 2.97
CA THR A 54 -4.91 8.63 3.34
C THR A 54 -5.28 7.16 3.15
N LEU A 55 -6.25 6.70 3.91
CA LEU A 55 -6.79 5.36 3.81
C LEU A 55 -8.20 5.41 3.23
N THR A 56 -8.50 4.47 2.35
CA THR A 56 -9.86 4.20 1.87
C THR A 56 -10.16 2.71 2.04
N ASN A 57 -11.44 2.33 2.02
CA ASN A 57 -11.82 0.93 2.23
C ASN A 57 -13.02 0.58 1.33
N GLN A 58 -12.75 0.20 0.10
CA GLN A 58 -13.77 -0.19 -0.87
C GLN A 58 -14.40 -1.54 -0.52
N THR A 59 -13.60 -2.53 -0.15
CA THR A 59 -14.09 -3.88 0.15
C THR A 59 -14.93 -3.94 1.43
N GLY A 60 -14.76 -2.96 2.31
CA GLY A 60 -15.29 -3.01 3.68
C GLY A 60 -14.50 -3.94 4.61
N SER A 61 -13.55 -4.72 4.10
CA SER A 61 -12.67 -5.57 4.91
C SER A 61 -11.66 -4.75 5.69
N THR A 62 -11.47 -5.10 6.94
CA THR A 62 -10.53 -4.42 7.82
C THR A 62 -9.08 -4.82 7.59
N ALA A 63 -8.85 -5.97 6.96
CA ALA A 63 -7.54 -6.49 6.62
C ALA A 63 -7.02 -6.00 5.25
N GLN A 64 -7.89 -5.39 4.43
CA GLN A 64 -7.59 -4.97 3.06
C GLN A 64 -7.87 -3.48 2.80
N PRO A 65 -7.35 -2.54 3.60
CA PRO A 65 -7.48 -1.12 3.27
C PRO A 65 -6.61 -0.78 2.06
N GLU A 66 -7.05 0.24 1.34
CA GLU A 66 -6.28 0.89 0.29
C GLU A 66 -5.52 2.07 0.89
N ILE A 67 -4.25 2.22 0.55
CA ILE A 67 -3.41 3.36 0.95
C ILE A 67 -3.28 4.29 -0.25
N ARG A 68 -3.49 5.58 -0.05
CA ARG A 68 -3.22 6.60 -1.06
C ARG A 68 -2.12 7.54 -0.58
N VAL A 69 -1.12 7.77 -1.43
CA VAL A 69 -0.02 8.71 -1.19
C VAL A 69 -0.03 9.73 -2.31
N ARG A 70 -0.29 11.01 -1.99
CA ARG A 70 -0.42 12.09 -2.98
C ARG A 70 -1.48 11.80 -4.07
N GLY A 71 -2.51 11.03 -3.73
CA GLY A 71 -3.54 10.59 -4.68
C GLY A 71 -3.16 9.40 -5.57
N PHE A 72 -2.01 8.78 -5.35
CA PHE A 72 -1.62 7.51 -5.97
C PHE A 72 -1.95 6.33 -5.06
N ALA A 73 -2.46 5.25 -5.63
CA ALA A 73 -2.94 4.10 -4.86
C ALA A 73 -1.87 3.02 -4.63
N VAL A 74 -1.95 2.39 -3.46
CA VAL A 74 -1.50 1.05 -3.13
C VAL A 74 -2.74 0.29 -2.70
N SER A 75 -3.25 -0.58 -3.54
CA SER A 75 -4.56 -1.21 -3.36
C SER A 75 -4.49 -2.73 -3.46
N PRO A 76 -5.27 -3.47 -2.68
CA PRO A 76 -5.47 -4.90 -2.87
C PRO A 76 -6.45 -5.22 -4.02
N ILE A 77 -7.08 -4.20 -4.60
CA ILE A 77 -8.14 -4.36 -5.60
C ILE A 77 -7.53 -4.44 -6.98
N VAL A 78 -7.88 -5.47 -7.72
CA VAL A 78 -7.55 -5.66 -9.13
C VAL A 78 -8.21 -4.56 -9.96
N GLY A 79 -7.50 -4.04 -10.97
CA GLY A 79 -8.00 -2.95 -11.83
C GLY A 79 -7.77 -1.53 -11.31
N VAL A 80 -7.41 -1.34 -10.03
CA VAL A 80 -6.98 -0.04 -9.52
C VAL A 80 -5.53 0.24 -9.96
N PRO A 81 -5.25 1.35 -10.67
CA PRO A 81 -3.91 1.66 -11.15
C PRO A 81 -2.90 1.78 -10.01
N GLN A 82 -1.95 0.83 -9.92
CA GLN A 82 -0.92 0.80 -8.89
C GLN A 82 0.26 1.68 -9.29
N SER A 83 0.68 2.57 -8.42
CA SER A 83 1.66 3.61 -8.77
C SER A 83 2.85 3.68 -7.82
N ILE A 84 2.83 2.88 -6.77
CA ILE A 84 3.84 2.82 -5.72
C ILE A 84 4.39 1.40 -5.65
N SER A 85 5.70 1.30 -5.68
CA SER A 85 6.36 0.02 -5.46
C SER A 85 6.46 -0.30 -3.98
N VAL A 86 6.03 -1.50 -3.61
CA VAL A 86 6.12 -2.00 -2.24
C VAL A 86 7.20 -3.08 -2.16
N PHE A 87 8.03 -2.98 -1.14
CA PHE A 87 9.17 -3.88 -0.92
C PHE A 87 9.14 -4.47 0.48
N VAL A 88 9.59 -5.70 0.61
CA VAL A 88 9.98 -6.31 1.87
C VAL A 88 11.46 -6.67 1.78
N ASP A 89 12.26 -6.08 2.66
CA ASP A 89 13.72 -6.25 2.65
C ASP A 89 14.37 -5.98 1.27
N GLY A 90 13.83 -5.03 0.49
CA GLY A 90 14.30 -4.67 -0.84
C GLY A 90 13.79 -5.55 -1.99
N VAL A 91 13.03 -6.61 -1.70
CA VAL A 91 12.35 -7.43 -2.73
C VAL A 91 10.95 -6.86 -2.97
N ARG A 92 10.59 -6.64 -4.24
CA ARG A 92 9.26 -6.15 -4.63
C ARG A 92 8.19 -7.19 -4.31
N VAL A 93 7.07 -6.73 -3.74
CA VAL A 93 5.93 -7.57 -3.36
C VAL A 93 4.61 -7.16 -4.02
N ASN A 94 4.63 -6.20 -4.97
CA ASN A 94 3.49 -5.98 -5.86
C ASN A 94 3.25 -7.25 -6.67
N GLU A 95 2.01 -7.72 -6.76
CA GLU A 95 1.66 -8.95 -7.46
C GLU A 95 1.90 -8.84 -8.97
N ALA A 96 2.24 -9.95 -9.60
CA ALA A 96 2.67 -9.93 -11.00
C ALA A 96 1.49 -9.90 -12.00
N ASP A 97 0.28 -10.26 -11.57
CA ASP A 97 -0.93 -10.27 -12.38
C ASP A 97 -1.48 -8.86 -12.65
N ALA A 98 -1.74 -8.08 -11.61
CA ALA A 98 -2.33 -6.73 -11.72
C ALA A 98 -1.60 -5.67 -10.89
N SER A 99 -0.39 -5.94 -10.42
CA SER A 99 0.42 -5.06 -9.56
C SER A 99 -0.23 -4.67 -8.22
N GLN A 100 -1.35 -5.26 -7.83
CA GLN A 100 -2.00 -5.02 -6.55
C GLN A 100 -1.08 -5.42 -5.38
N VAL A 101 -1.39 -4.92 -4.19
CA VAL A 101 -0.61 -5.18 -2.97
C VAL A 101 -1.54 -5.63 -1.85
N HIS A 102 -1.37 -6.87 -1.44
CA HIS A 102 -2.05 -7.42 -0.28
C HIS A 102 -1.19 -7.22 0.96
N LEU A 103 -1.52 -6.17 1.75
CA LEU A 103 -0.73 -5.84 2.94
C LEU A 103 -0.87 -6.88 4.06
N SER A 104 -1.92 -7.70 4.04
CA SER A 104 -2.07 -8.86 4.92
C SER A 104 -0.98 -9.93 4.71
N LEU A 105 -0.38 -9.98 3.50
CA LEU A 105 0.71 -10.90 3.17
C LEU A 105 2.11 -10.39 3.59
N ILE A 106 2.18 -9.30 4.34
CA ILE A 106 3.42 -8.78 4.91
C ILE A 106 3.52 -9.19 6.37
N PRO A 107 4.62 -9.82 6.84
CA PRO A 107 4.77 -10.31 8.22
C PRO A 107 4.92 -9.14 9.22
N LEU A 108 3.85 -8.42 9.51
CA LEU A 108 3.86 -7.16 10.28
C LEU A 108 4.52 -7.31 11.65
N GLY A 109 4.34 -8.44 12.32
CA GLY A 109 4.99 -8.73 13.60
C GLY A 109 6.53 -8.78 13.53
N ALA A 110 7.08 -9.02 12.34
CA ALA A 110 8.51 -9.07 12.08
C ALA A 110 9.10 -7.75 11.56
N ILE A 111 8.29 -6.71 11.31
CA ILE A 111 8.77 -5.45 10.76
C ILE A 111 9.49 -4.62 11.84
N GLU A 112 10.69 -4.16 11.54
CA GLU A 112 11.48 -3.24 12.37
C GLU A 112 11.13 -1.78 12.10
N ARG A 113 11.01 -1.43 10.81
CA ARG A 113 10.65 -0.09 10.36
C ARG A 113 10.01 -0.12 8.97
N VAL A 114 9.30 0.93 8.66
CA VAL A 114 8.72 1.19 7.33
C VAL A 114 9.28 2.49 6.81
N GLU A 115 9.76 2.47 5.57
CA GLU A 115 10.33 3.63 4.88
C GLU A 115 9.41 4.02 3.73
N LEU A 116 8.86 5.23 3.76
CA LEU A 116 8.07 5.80 2.66
C LEU A 116 8.92 6.85 1.94
N ILE A 117 9.21 6.61 0.67
CA ILE A 117 9.94 7.52 -0.20
C ILE A 117 8.97 8.02 -1.26
N ARG A 118 8.75 9.33 -1.31
CA ARG A 118 7.78 9.96 -2.21
C ARG A 118 8.46 10.55 -3.44
N GLY A 119 7.82 10.34 -4.59
CA GLY A 119 8.34 10.67 -5.90
C GLY A 119 9.27 9.61 -6.46
N PRO A 120 9.44 9.57 -7.78
CA PRO A 120 10.26 8.55 -8.42
C PRO A 120 11.73 8.73 -8.07
N VAL A 121 12.33 7.64 -7.59
CA VAL A 121 13.77 7.49 -7.43
C VAL A 121 14.19 6.34 -8.33
N GLY A 122 15.00 6.61 -9.34
CA GLY A 122 15.25 5.71 -10.47
C GLY A 122 15.66 4.28 -10.11
N VAL A 123 16.31 4.08 -8.97
CA VAL A 123 16.77 2.76 -8.52
C VAL A 123 15.65 1.80 -8.14
N PHE A 124 14.43 2.26 -7.89
CA PHE A 124 13.29 1.40 -7.59
C PHE A 124 12.67 0.73 -8.82
N GLY A 125 12.92 1.24 -10.02
CA GLY A 125 12.54 0.63 -11.30
C GLY A 125 11.03 0.65 -11.59
N LYS A 126 10.58 -0.38 -12.29
CA LYS A 126 9.19 -0.56 -12.74
C LYS A 126 8.16 -0.25 -11.63
N ASN A 127 7.05 0.42 -11.98
CA ASN A 127 5.92 0.74 -11.10
C ASN A 127 6.23 1.69 -9.92
N SER A 128 7.27 2.54 -10.05
CA SER A 128 7.66 3.53 -9.02
C SER A 128 7.39 4.97 -9.46
N ILE A 129 6.24 5.23 -10.10
CA ILE A 129 5.90 6.58 -10.60
C ILE A 129 5.62 7.58 -9.48
N ALA A 130 5.14 7.09 -8.32
CA ALA A 130 4.82 7.91 -7.16
C ALA A 130 5.82 7.75 -6.00
N GLY A 131 6.66 6.71 -6.05
CA GLY A 131 7.63 6.41 -5.02
C GLY A 131 7.67 4.95 -4.60
N ALA A 132 8.13 4.70 -3.39
CA ALA A 132 8.30 3.36 -2.83
C ALA A 132 7.94 3.31 -1.35
N LEU A 133 7.40 2.17 -0.92
CA LEU A 133 7.14 1.80 0.45
C LEU A 133 7.99 0.55 0.77
N ASN A 134 8.94 0.65 1.70
CA ASN A 134 9.86 -0.43 2.01
C ASN A 134 9.67 -0.90 3.47
N PHE A 135 9.34 -2.16 3.65
CA PHE A 135 9.21 -2.85 4.93
C PHE A 135 10.53 -3.54 5.24
N VAL A 136 11.20 -3.10 6.28
CA VAL A 136 12.48 -3.69 6.72
C VAL A 136 12.21 -4.60 7.91
N THR A 137 12.59 -5.87 7.79
CA THR A 137 12.34 -6.86 8.85
C THR A 137 13.43 -6.85 9.92
N LYS A 138 13.04 -7.21 11.14
CA LYS A 138 13.92 -7.30 12.33
C LYS A 138 15.07 -8.29 12.13
N ARG A 139 16.17 -8.04 12.84
CA ARG A 139 17.29 -8.97 13.05
C ARG A 139 17.56 -9.11 14.55
N ALA A 140 17.95 -10.30 14.99
CA ALA A 140 18.38 -10.48 16.38
C ALA A 140 19.68 -9.69 16.64
N SER A 141 19.72 -8.96 17.75
CA SER A 141 20.83 -8.09 18.14
C SER A 141 21.40 -8.37 19.53
N GLY A 142 20.84 -9.34 20.27
CA GLY A 142 21.22 -9.61 21.66
C GLY A 142 21.12 -11.08 22.05
N GLY A 143 21.23 -11.35 23.35
CA GLY A 143 21.03 -12.67 23.93
C GLY A 143 19.61 -13.22 23.71
N PRO A 144 19.34 -14.45 24.19
CA PRO A 144 18.02 -15.08 23.98
C PRO A 144 16.89 -14.21 24.50
N THR A 145 15.92 -13.93 23.63
CA THR A 145 14.70 -13.18 23.93
C THR A 145 13.49 -14.02 23.53
N LEU A 146 12.48 -14.09 24.38
CA LEU A 146 11.20 -14.71 24.09
C LEU A 146 10.10 -13.77 24.55
N THR A 147 9.24 -13.34 23.62
CA THR A 147 8.11 -12.47 23.91
C THR A 147 6.82 -13.13 23.43
N ALA A 148 5.77 -13.06 24.24
CA ALA A 148 4.43 -13.43 23.85
C ALA A 148 3.49 -12.24 24.07
N GLN A 149 2.58 -12.03 23.13
CA GLN A 149 1.51 -11.04 23.19
C GLN A 149 0.19 -11.73 22.92
N VAL A 150 -0.83 -11.37 23.66
CA VAL A 150 -2.23 -11.73 23.38
C VAL A 150 -3.09 -10.49 23.48
N GLU A 151 -4.05 -10.37 22.59
CA GLU A 151 -5.00 -9.27 22.56
C GLU A 151 -6.39 -9.75 22.18
N GLY A 152 -7.39 -8.99 22.59
CA GLY A 152 -8.79 -9.23 22.24
C GLY A 152 -9.58 -7.95 22.28
N GLY A 153 -10.71 -7.93 21.60
CA GLY A 153 -11.47 -6.70 21.49
C GLY A 153 -12.90 -6.88 21.00
N SER A 154 -13.50 -5.78 20.60
CA SER A 154 -14.85 -5.75 20.03
C SER A 154 -14.93 -6.60 18.77
N TYR A 155 -16.14 -7.05 18.42
CA TYR A 155 -16.45 -7.78 17.18
C TYR A 155 -15.71 -9.14 17.06
N GLY A 156 -15.55 -9.85 18.16
CA GLY A 156 -14.89 -11.16 18.18
C GLY A 156 -13.39 -11.10 17.86
N SER A 157 -12.78 -9.91 17.84
CA SER A 157 -11.36 -9.78 17.48
C SER A 157 -10.46 -10.40 18.56
N ALA A 158 -9.52 -11.23 18.14
CA ALA A 158 -8.49 -11.81 18.98
C ALA A 158 -7.19 -12.01 18.18
N ALA A 159 -6.04 -11.79 18.80
CA ALA A 159 -4.76 -12.11 18.20
C ALA A 159 -3.76 -12.63 19.23
N GLY A 160 -2.81 -13.42 18.75
CA GLY A 160 -1.69 -13.93 19.52
C GLY A 160 -0.41 -13.86 18.70
N THR A 161 0.65 -13.30 19.29
CA THR A 161 1.97 -13.21 18.67
C THR A 161 3.03 -13.80 19.59
N VAL A 162 3.90 -14.64 19.05
CA VAL A 162 5.10 -15.15 19.74
C VAL A 162 6.32 -14.77 18.93
N SER A 163 7.32 -14.18 19.56
CA SER A 163 8.61 -13.89 18.93
C SER A 163 9.75 -14.46 19.77
N ALA A 164 10.71 -15.08 19.10
CA ALA A 164 11.93 -15.61 19.72
C ALA A 164 13.14 -15.16 18.89
N SER A 165 14.17 -14.65 19.57
CA SER A 165 15.40 -14.23 18.91
C SER A 165 16.62 -14.51 19.75
N SER A 166 17.78 -14.72 19.11
CA SER A 166 19.06 -14.90 19.80
C SER A 166 20.22 -14.67 18.87
N VAL A 167 21.36 -14.24 19.44
CA VAL A 167 22.67 -14.22 18.79
C VAL A 167 23.56 -15.27 19.44
N LEU A 168 24.14 -16.16 18.65
CA LEU A 168 25.03 -17.26 19.05
C LEU A 168 26.33 -17.18 18.25
N GLY A 169 27.34 -16.52 18.83
CA GLY A 169 28.62 -16.27 18.12
C GLY A 169 28.40 -15.40 16.88
N SER A 170 28.76 -15.92 15.72
CA SER A 170 28.53 -15.22 14.42
C SER A 170 27.14 -15.40 13.83
N PHE A 171 26.31 -16.23 14.42
CA PHE A 171 24.97 -16.50 13.92
C PHE A 171 23.92 -15.73 14.72
N ASP A 172 22.89 -15.28 14.06
CA ASP A 172 21.68 -14.72 14.66
C ASP A 172 20.43 -15.41 14.11
N GLY A 173 19.40 -15.50 14.94
CA GLY A 173 18.13 -16.13 14.57
C GLY A 173 16.95 -15.37 15.14
N LEU A 174 15.90 -15.23 14.33
CA LEU A 174 14.61 -14.64 14.69
C LEU A 174 13.50 -15.55 14.20
N PHE A 175 12.48 -15.75 15.03
CA PHE A 175 11.19 -16.33 14.65
C PHE A 175 10.08 -15.43 15.17
N VAL A 176 9.05 -15.21 14.35
CA VAL A 176 7.80 -14.53 14.72
C VAL A 176 6.63 -15.33 14.16
N GLY A 177 5.68 -15.68 15.01
CA GLY A 177 4.42 -16.29 14.60
C GLY A 177 3.26 -15.47 15.13
N THR A 178 2.31 -15.14 14.27
CA THR A 178 1.09 -14.38 14.60
C THR A 178 -0.13 -15.12 14.06
N TYR A 179 -1.15 -15.24 14.88
CA TYR A 179 -2.49 -15.62 14.46
C TYR A 179 -3.47 -14.52 14.87
N ARG A 180 -4.33 -14.12 13.95
CA ARG A 180 -5.35 -13.10 14.18
C ARG A 180 -6.68 -13.58 13.63
N GLN A 181 -7.77 -13.24 14.31
CA GLN A 181 -9.13 -13.47 13.84
C GLN A 181 -10.04 -12.30 14.21
N SER A 182 -11.10 -12.11 13.44
CA SER A 182 -12.18 -11.16 13.72
C SER A 182 -13.47 -11.66 13.10
N ASP A 183 -14.60 -11.52 13.82
CA ASP A 183 -15.92 -11.78 13.25
C ASP A 183 -16.41 -10.62 12.37
N GLY A 184 -15.71 -9.46 12.42
CA GLY A 184 -16.13 -8.23 11.75
C GLY A 184 -17.28 -7.51 12.46
N TRP A 185 -17.43 -6.21 12.22
CA TRP A 185 -18.59 -5.46 12.76
C TRP A 185 -19.77 -5.46 11.79
N ARG A 186 -19.52 -5.74 10.51
CA ARG A 186 -20.53 -5.94 9.47
C ARG A 186 -20.78 -7.44 9.24
N LEU A 187 -21.88 -7.75 8.58
CA LEU A 187 -22.11 -9.09 8.06
C LEU A 187 -21.12 -9.35 6.92
N LEU A 188 -20.55 -10.54 6.85
CA LEU A 188 -19.58 -10.96 5.83
C LEU A 188 -18.31 -10.06 5.82
N GLU A 189 -17.79 -9.78 7.01
CA GLU A 189 -16.52 -9.06 7.23
C GLU A 189 -15.53 -9.90 8.07
N SER A 190 -15.73 -11.19 8.15
CA SER A 190 -14.84 -12.01 8.96
C SER A 190 -13.43 -12.08 8.37
N SER A 191 -12.45 -12.22 9.23
CA SER A 191 -11.06 -12.45 8.83
C SER A 191 -10.35 -13.45 9.73
N GLU A 192 -9.53 -14.31 9.11
CA GLU A 192 -8.55 -15.17 9.77
C GLU A 192 -7.21 -15.00 9.06
N GLU A 193 -6.15 -14.75 9.82
CA GLU A 193 -4.82 -14.49 9.29
C GLU A 193 -3.77 -15.28 10.09
N LEU A 194 -2.94 -16.05 9.39
CA LEU A 194 -1.80 -16.79 9.98
C LEU A 194 -0.50 -16.34 9.30
N SER A 195 0.39 -15.74 10.07
CA SER A 195 1.71 -15.24 9.65
C SER A 195 2.82 -15.96 10.40
N LEU A 196 3.75 -16.57 9.66
CA LEU A 196 4.96 -17.17 10.22
C LEU A 196 6.19 -16.59 9.51
N PHE A 197 7.10 -16.03 10.27
CA PHE A 197 8.35 -15.46 9.77
C PHE A 197 9.55 -16.07 10.51
N ALA A 198 10.57 -16.46 9.76
CA ALA A 198 11.86 -16.89 10.32
C ALA A 198 13.00 -16.23 9.54
N LYS A 199 14.05 -15.79 10.24
CA LYS A 199 15.27 -15.24 9.64
C LYS A 199 16.48 -15.78 10.39
N VAL A 200 17.45 -16.29 9.62
CA VAL A 200 18.75 -16.73 10.13
C VAL A 200 19.83 -15.90 9.47
N GLY A 201 20.69 -15.32 10.26
CA GLY A 201 21.79 -14.49 9.79
C GLY A 201 23.17 -15.03 10.21
N TRP A 202 24.17 -14.63 9.46
CA TRP A 202 25.58 -14.90 9.75
C TRP A 202 26.39 -13.62 9.56
N ARG A 203 27.13 -13.22 10.61
CA ARG A 203 28.00 -12.05 10.61
C ARG A 203 29.44 -12.49 10.92
N ALA A 204 30.34 -12.16 10.01
CA ALA A 204 31.76 -12.35 10.15
C ALA A 204 32.50 -11.10 9.68
N GLU A 205 33.81 -11.04 9.85
CA GLU A 205 34.62 -9.90 9.42
C GLU A 205 34.38 -9.59 7.93
N GLY A 206 33.84 -8.39 7.65
CA GLY A 206 33.52 -7.91 6.31
C GLY A 206 32.39 -8.67 5.58
N THR A 207 31.63 -9.54 6.27
CA THR A 207 30.52 -10.28 5.67
C THR A 207 29.28 -10.22 6.56
N ASP A 208 28.14 -9.86 5.99
CA ASP A 208 26.82 -10.01 6.57
C ASP A 208 25.94 -10.77 5.59
N ALA A 209 25.38 -11.89 6.01
CA ALA A 209 24.50 -12.69 5.19
C ALA A 209 23.29 -13.14 6.00
N TRP A 210 22.14 -13.29 5.34
CA TRP A 210 20.94 -13.86 5.97
C TRP A 210 20.05 -14.53 4.93
N ILE A 211 19.20 -15.42 5.40
CA ILE A 211 18.07 -16.00 4.69
C ILE A 211 16.84 -15.85 5.57
N SER A 212 15.70 -15.52 4.96
CA SER A 212 14.40 -15.48 5.61
C SER A 212 13.37 -16.30 4.88
N TYR A 213 12.37 -16.74 5.62
CA TYR A 213 11.19 -17.41 5.12
C TYR A 213 9.95 -16.79 5.74
N THR A 214 8.97 -16.47 4.89
CA THR A 214 7.64 -16.00 5.28
C THR A 214 6.60 -17.00 4.79
N PHE A 215 5.65 -17.34 5.62
CA PHE A 215 4.43 -18.05 5.27
C PHE A 215 3.23 -17.23 5.74
N GLU A 216 2.31 -16.96 4.82
CA GLU A 216 1.04 -16.29 5.10
C GLU A 216 -0.11 -17.15 4.58
N ALA A 217 -1.20 -17.21 5.33
CA ALA A 217 -2.42 -17.88 4.92
C ALA A 217 -3.61 -17.15 5.55
N ASP A 218 -4.43 -16.55 4.72
CA ASP A 218 -5.54 -15.72 5.15
C ASP A 218 -6.87 -16.23 4.59
N SER A 219 -7.95 -15.86 5.27
CA SER A 219 -9.32 -15.96 4.79
C SER A 219 -10.02 -14.65 5.12
N LEU A 220 -10.34 -13.88 4.11
CA LEU A 220 -10.83 -12.51 4.26
C LEU A 220 -12.17 -12.37 3.53
N GLU A 221 -13.17 -11.81 4.21
CA GLU A 221 -14.44 -11.44 3.61
C GLU A 221 -14.53 -9.92 3.45
N GLY A 222 -15.29 -9.47 2.46
CA GLY A 222 -15.51 -8.06 2.15
C GLY A 222 -16.98 -7.77 1.84
N PRO A 223 -17.72 -7.07 2.73
CA PRO A 223 -19.14 -6.78 2.52
C PRO A 223 -19.42 -5.70 1.46
N GLY A 224 -18.40 -5.00 0.98
CA GLY A 224 -18.54 -3.94 0.00
C GLY A 224 -19.32 -2.71 0.46
N PRO A 225 -19.58 -1.74 -0.45
CA PRO A 225 -20.39 -0.56 -0.16
C PRO A 225 -21.90 -0.89 -0.15
N LEU A 226 -22.69 0.00 0.43
CA LEU A 226 -24.16 -0.09 0.54
C LEU A 226 -24.84 1.09 -0.14
N PRO A 227 -26.02 0.88 -0.75
CA PRO A 227 -26.85 1.98 -1.25
C PRO A 227 -27.17 2.98 -0.14
N GLU A 228 -27.01 4.27 -0.40
CA GLU A 228 -27.33 5.32 0.56
C GLU A 228 -28.78 5.29 0.99
N SER A 229 -29.69 4.99 0.06
CA SER A 229 -31.12 4.87 0.35
C SER A 229 -31.42 3.87 1.46
N TRP A 230 -30.66 2.76 1.56
CA TRP A 230 -30.82 1.80 2.67
C TRP A 230 -30.34 2.39 3.99
N LEU A 231 -29.26 3.15 3.98
CA LEU A 231 -28.73 3.81 5.16
C LEU A 231 -29.67 4.89 5.67
N ASP A 232 -30.40 5.53 4.77
CA ASP A 232 -31.45 6.55 5.06
C ASP A 232 -32.81 5.96 5.40
N GLY A 233 -32.93 4.62 5.46
CA GLY A 233 -34.14 3.93 5.92
C GLY A 233 -35.18 3.66 4.83
N ALA A 234 -34.80 3.65 3.56
CA ALA A 234 -35.67 3.16 2.49
C ALA A 234 -36.04 1.68 2.74
N PRO A 235 -37.17 1.21 2.18
CA PRO A 235 -37.57 -0.19 2.27
C PRO A 235 -36.48 -1.11 1.70
N LEU A 236 -36.08 -2.08 2.50
CA LEU A 236 -35.11 -3.10 2.08
C LEU A 236 -35.73 -4.08 1.09
N PRO A 237 -34.92 -4.72 0.24
CA PRO A 237 -35.37 -5.82 -0.62
C PRO A 237 -36.11 -6.91 0.16
N PRO A 238 -37.14 -7.54 -0.43
CA PRO A 238 -38.00 -8.52 0.27
C PRO A 238 -37.26 -9.79 0.77
N ASP A 239 -36.10 -10.08 0.22
CA ASP A 239 -35.28 -11.22 0.61
C ASP A 239 -34.41 -10.93 1.85
N ILE A 240 -34.28 -9.68 2.27
CA ILE A 240 -33.69 -9.30 3.56
C ILE A 240 -34.77 -9.37 4.64
N THR A 241 -35.01 -10.58 5.17
CA THR A 241 -36.15 -10.87 6.07
C THR A 241 -35.87 -10.59 7.55
N ASP A 242 -34.62 -10.51 7.95
CA ASP A 242 -34.20 -10.26 9.34
C ASP A 242 -33.00 -9.30 9.37
N PRO A 243 -33.21 -8.02 9.01
CA PRO A 243 -32.11 -7.05 8.99
C PRO A 243 -31.61 -6.74 10.40
N PRO A 244 -30.31 -6.51 10.58
CA PRO A 244 -29.80 -6.01 11.84
C PRO A 244 -30.40 -4.64 12.18
N SER A 245 -30.48 -4.31 13.46
CA SER A 245 -30.98 -3.01 13.92
C SER A 245 -30.12 -1.82 13.42
N ASP A 246 -28.83 -2.05 13.17
CA ASP A 246 -27.91 -1.13 12.53
C ASP A 246 -27.74 -1.54 11.05
N LEU A 247 -28.39 -0.83 10.15
CA LEU A 247 -28.40 -1.13 8.71
C LEU A 247 -27.03 -1.00 8.04
N ARG A 248 -26.08 -0.26 8.65
CA ARG A 248 -24.68 -0.17 8.20
C ARG A 248 -23.97 -1.52 8.20
N ARG A 249 -24.48 -2.49 8.94
CA ARG A 249 -23.96 -3.86 9.01
C ARG A 249 -24.37 -4.76 7.85
N LEU A 250 -25.29 -4.31 7.01
CA LEU A 250 -25.77 -5.09 5.86
C LEU A 250 -24.65 -5.31 4.82
N GLN A 251 -24.93 -6.22 3.92
CA GLN A 251 -24.18 -6.50 2.70
C GLN A 251 -25.16 -6.37 1.52
N TYR A 252 -24.71 -5.80 0.40
CA TYR A 252 -25.60 -5.42 -0.69
C TYR A 252 -26.17 -6.60 -1.46
N THR A 253 -25.32 -7.55 -1.86
CA THR A 253 -25.75 -8.67 -2.71
C THR A 253 -26.70 -9.61 -1.97
N GLY A 254 -26.58 -9.70 -0.63
CA GLY A 254 -27.34 -10.61 0.22
C GLY A 254 -27.07 -12.08 -0.07
N GLY A 255 -25.97 -12.38 -0.77
CA GLY A 255 -25.47 -13.70 -1.07
C GLY A 255 -24.43 -14.16 -0.07
N LYS A 256 -23.34 -14.74 -0.57
CA LYS A 256 -22.22 -15.23 0.26
C LYS A 256 -21.19 -14.14 0.59
N GLY A 257 -21.23 -13.01 -0.15
CA GLY A 257 -20.26 -11.94 -0.09
C GLY A 257 -18.96 -12.26 -0.84
N ASP A 258 -18.17 -11.21 -1.04
CA ASP A 258 -16.84 -11.35 -1.63
C ASP A 258 -15.89 -11.98 -0.62
N ALA A 259 -15.04 -12.89 -1.10
CA ALA A 259 -14.05 -13.54 -0.27
C ALA A 259 -12.70 -13.64 -1.00
N PHE A 260 -11.61 -13.46 -0.25
CA PHE A 260 -10.24 -13.60 -0.73
C PHE A 260 -9.46 -14.51 0.21
N THR A 261 -8.90 -15.59 -0.35
CA THR A 261 -8.16 -16.60 0.42
C THR A 261 -6.78 -16.79 -0.21
N PRO A 262 -5.80 -15.97 0.17
CA PRO A 262 -4.43 -16.08 -0.30
C PRO A 262 -3.62 -17.07 0.54
N ARG A 263 -2.62 -17.68 -0.11
CA ARG A 263 -1.54 -18.41 0.54
C ARG A 263 -0.22 -18.01 -0.08
N LEU A 264 0.78 -17.71 0.75
CA LEU A 264 2.09 -17.25 0.32
C LEU A 264 3.22 -18.04 0.98
N HIS A 265 4.17 -18.47 0.15
CA HIS A 265 5.51 -18.90 0.57
C HIS A 265 6.54 -17.93 -0.03
N PHE A 266 7.31 -17.24 0.81
CA PHE A 266 8.31 -16.29 0.35
C PHE A 266 9.65 -16.56 1.03
N VAL A 267 10.67 -16.87 0.24
CA VAL A 267 12.06 -17.01 0.66
C VAL A 267 12.85 -15.85 0.12
N SER A 268 13.63 -15.18 0.95
CA SER A 268 14.57 -14.15 0.50
C SER A 268 15.92 -14.31 1.20
N SER A 269 16.98 -13.86 0.54
CA SER A 269 18.35 -13.93 1.05
C SER A 269 19.13 -12.70 0.64
N ASN A 270 20.08 -12.32 1.47
CA ASN A 270 21.03 -11.24 1.21
C ASN A 270 22.45 -11.68 1.58
N LEU A 271 23.40 -11.24 0.79
CA LEU A 271 24.82 -11.29 1.07
C LEU A 271 25.43 -9.91 0.87
N THR A 272 25.98 -9.32 1.92
CA THR A 272 26.78 -8.10 1.85
C THR A 272 28.23 -8.45 2.20
N ARG A 273 29.15 -8.20 1.28
CA ARG A 273 30.58 -8.49 1.45
C ARG A 273 31.43 -7.27 1.19
N THR A 274 32.14 -6.80 2.20
CA THR A 274 33.22 -5.81 2.07
C THR A 274 34.42 -6.48 1.39
N LEU A 275 34.72 -6.07 0.16
CA LEU A 275 35.84 -6.60 -0.62
C LEU A 275 37.16 -5.95 -0.22
N ASN A 276 37.11 -4.65 0.08
CA ASN A 276 38.20 -3.86 0.64
C ASN A 276 37.62 -2.54 1.22
N GLU A 277 38.46 -1.61 1.66
CA GLU A 277 38.07 -0.33 2.28
C GLU A 277 37.12 0.52 1.40
N ALA A 278 37.18 0.38 0.07
CA ALA A 278 36.41 1.19 -0.86
C ALA A 278 35.26 0.44 -1.58
N TRP A 279 35.26 -0.89 -1.55
CA TRP A 279 34.35 -1.69 -2.34
C TRP A 279 33.53 -2.67 -1.49
N THR A 280 32.21 -2.65 -1.68
CA THR A 280 31.29 -3.61 -1.08
C THR A 280 30.43 -4.23 -2.17
N LEU A 281 30.30 -5.56 -2.16
CA LEU A 281 29.39 -6.32 -2.99
C LEU A 281 28.13 -6.60 -2.18
N GLN A 282 26.96 -6.40 -2.78
CA GLN A 282 25.67 -6.86 -2.26
C GLN A 282 24.98 -7.74 -3.31
N ALA A 283 24.46 -8.88 -2.86
CA ALA A 283 23.71 -9.80 -3.69
C ALA A 283 22.45 -10.24 -2.93
N ASP A 284 21.30 -10.11 -3.58
CA ASP A 284 20.00 -10.53 -3.08
C ASP A 284 19.41 -11.58 -4.04
N ALA A 285 18.74 -12.59 -3.50
CA ALA A 285 17.98 -13.56 -4.28
C ALA A 285 16.68 -13.91 -3.55
N PHE A 286 15.63 -14.18 -4.32
CA PHE A 286 14.32 -14.50 -3.76
C PHE A 286 13.54 -15.50 -4.62
N GLY A 287 12.61 -16.18 -3.95
CA GLY A 287 11.52 -16.96 -4.55
C GLY A 287 10.23 -16.68 -3.79
N ARG A 288 9.17 -16.33 -4.51
CA ARG A 288 7.85 -16.02 -3.98
C ARG A 288 6.81 -16.85 -4.74
N PHE A 289 6.00 -17.62 -4.00
CA PHE A 289 5.01 -18.55 -4.54
C PHE A 289 3.69 -18.22 -3.83
N ALA A 290 2.73 -17.74 -4.60
CA ALA A 290 1.43 -17.31 -4.09
C ALA A 290 0.29 -17.99 -4.84
N ASP A 291 -0.68 -18.52 -4.09
CA ASP A 291 -1.92 -19.07 -4.59
C ASP A 291 -3.07 -18.18 -4.10
N PHE A 292 -3.86 -17.64 -4.99
CA PHE A 292 -4.99 -16.77 -4.67
C PHE A 292 -6.30 -17.41 -5.12
N ARG A 293 -7.27 -17.40 -4.22
CA ARG A 293 -8.65 -17.74 -4.52
C ARG A 293 -9.52 -16.55 -4.17
N GLN A 294 -10.20 -15.99 -5.15
CA GLN A 294 -11.12 -14.88 -5.00
C GLN A 294 -12.52 -15.30 -5.45
N THR A 295 -13.53 -14.99 -4.66
CA THR A 295 -14.93 -15.17 -5.03
C THR A 295 -15.60 -13.81 -5.04
N ASN A 296 -16.29 -13.48 -6.13
CA ASN A 296 -17.09 -12.27 -6.26
C ASN A 296 -18.57 -12.68 -6.33
N ASP A 297 -19.35 -12.13 -5.41
CA ASP A 297 -20.79 -12.40 -5.28
C ASP A 297 -21.59 -11.40 -6.13
N ASN A 298 -22.16 -11.87 -7.25
CA ASN A 298 -22.84 -11.06 -8.25
C ASN A 298 -24.36 -11.16 -8.13
N LEU A 299 -25.06 -10.07 -8.48
CA LEU A 299 -26.53 -10.01 -8.49
C LEU A 299 -27.12 -10.28 -9.86
N SER A 300 -26.59 -9.63 -10.89
CA SER A 300 -27.12 -9.64 -12.28
C SER A 300 -26.49 -10.71 -13.15
N GLU A 301 -25.49 -11.41 -12.65
CA GLU A 301 -24.69 -12.41 -13.34
C GLU A 301 -24.39 -13.59 -12.40
N PRO A 302 -23.88 -14.74 -12.90
CA PRO A 302 -23.30 -15.77 -12.07
C PRO A 302 -22.17 -15.24 -11.18
N ASP A 303 -21.90 -15.89 -10.05
CA ASP A 303 -20.73 -15.55 -9.26
C ASP A 303 -19.44 -15.86 -10.04
N ALA A 304 -18.42 -15.07 -9.82
CA ALA A 304 -17.09 -15.31 -10.37
C ALA A 304 -16.16 -15.92 -9.32
N LEU A 305 -15.43 -16.96 -9.72
CA LEU A 305 -14.36 -17.57 -8.93
C LEU A 305 -13.05 -17.42 -9.70
N GLY A 306 -12.18 -16.52 -9.23
CA GLY A 306 -10.81 -16.36 -9.72
C GLY A 306 -9.84 -17.28 -8.96
N LEU A 307 -9.02 -17.99 -9.71
CA LEU A 307 -7.87 -18.77 -9.22
C LEU A 307 -6.62 -18.22 -9.88
N THR A 308 -5.65 -17.78 -9.08
CA THR A 308 -4.41 -17.18 -9.60
C THR A 308 -3.21 -17.81 -8.90
N ASP A 309 -2.34 -18.43 -9.68
CA ASP A 309 -1.07 -18.97 -9.23
C ASP A 309 0.08 -18.09 -9.71
N ILE A 310 0.90 -17.58 -8.79
CA ILE A 310 2.03 -16.69 -9.08
C ILE A 310 3.32 -17.29 -8.55
N HIS A 311 4.26 -17.56 -9.45
CA HIS A 311 5.60 -18.02 -9.12
C HIS A 311 6.63 -16.97 -9.56
N SER A 312 7.22 -16.26 -8.62
CA SER A 312 8.22 -15.22 -8.88
C SER A 312 9.59 -15.64 -8.35
N VAL A 313 10.61 -15.50 -9.18
CA VAL A 313 12.01 -15.67 -8.76
C VAL A 313 12.83 -14.50 -9.26
N GLY A 314 13.85 -14.12 -8.51
CA GLY A 314 14.69 -13.02 -8.95
C GLY A 314 15.97 -12.85 -8.15
N SER A 315 16.81 -11.94 -8.66
CA SER A 315 18.08 -11.60 -8.05
C SER A 315 18.45 -10.14 -8.33
N ILE A 316 19.17 -9.55 -7.38
CA ILE A 316 19.75 -8.22 -7.49
C ILE A 316 21.22 -8.33 -7.16
N LEU A 317 22.08 -7.80 -8.03
CA LEU A 317 23.52 -7.73 -7.80
C LEU A 317 23.96 -6.27 -7.86
N GLN A 318 24.63 -5.81 -6.81
CA GLN A 318 25.08 -4.42 -6.68
C GLN A 318 26.53 -4.36 -6.23
N LEU A 319 27.25 -3.40 -6.78
CA LEU A 319 28.60 -3.05 -6.36
C LEU A 319 28.62 -1.60 -5.87
N LEU A 320 29.01 -1.42 -4.62
CA LEU A 320 29.13 -0.11 -4.00
C LEU A 320 30.62 0.28 -3.95
N HIS A 321 30.89 1.52 -4.34
CA HIS A 321 32.22 2.12 -4.31
C HIS A 321 32.21 3.38 -3.45
N ARG A 322 32.93 3.33 -2.32
CA ARG A 322 33.10 4.45 -1.39
C ARG A 322 34.60 4.79 -1.28
N PRO A 323 35.16 5.54 -2.24
CA PRO A 323 36.59 5.86 -2.24
C PRO A 323 36.99 6.77 -1.09
N ASN A 324 36.03 7.49 -0.51
CA ASN A 324 36.18 8.34 0.67
C ASN A 324 34.83 8.59 1.32
N GLU A 325 34.79 9.25 2.47
CA GLU A 325 33.55 9.56 3.22
C GLU A 325 32.55 10.49 2.47
N ARG A 326 32.98 11.15 1.40
CA ARG A 326 32.19 12.15 0.66
C ARG A 326 31.52 11.61 -0.60
N LEU A 327 31.95 10.46 -1.08
CA LEU A 327 31.44 9.91 -2.34
C LEU A 327 31.03 8.46 -2.17
N LEU A 328 29.78 8.16 -2.48
CA LEU A 328 29.24 6.83 -2.63
C LEU A 328 28.71 6.68 -4.04
N ILE A 329 29.15 5.65 -4.75
CA ILE A 329 28.62 5.26 -6.06
C ILE A 329 28.12 3.82 -5.90
N ALA A 330 26.93 3.54 -6.43
CA ALA A 330 26.43 2.18 -6.53
C ALA A 330 25.99 1.90 -7.97
N ALA A 331 26.26 0.72 -8.46
CA ALA A 331 25.75 0.24 -9.73
C ALA A 331 25.34 -1.22 -9.60
N GLY A 332 24.29 -1.61 -10.33
CA GLY A 332 23.77 -2.96 -10.20
C GLY A 332 22.83 -3.35 -11.32
N THR A 333 22.44 -4.62 -11.26
CA THR A 333 21.45 -5.22 -12.14
C THR A 333 20.40 -5.97 -11.31
N GLU A 334 19.19 -5.99 -11.83
CA GLU A 334 18.05 -6.73 -11.29
C GLU A 334 17.46 -7.60 -12.38
N TRP A 335 17.18 -8.84 -12.04
CA TRP A 335 16.42 -9.75 -12.88
C TRP A 335 15.29 -10.36 -12.08
N THR A 336 14.10 -10.39 -12.67
CA THR A 336 12.92 -11.06 -12.09
C THR A 336 12.18 -11.78 -13.19
N ARG A 337 11.76 -13.01 -12.90
CA ARG A 337 10.82 -13.78 -13.72
C ARG A 337 9.58 -14.08 -12.89
N ASN A 338 8.43 -13.81 -13.50
CA ASN A 338 7.11 -14.10 -12.95
C ASN A 338 6.37 -15.04 -13.88
N ASP A 339 6.06 -16.24 -13.41
CA ASP A 339 5.16 -17.17 -14.08
C ASP A 339 3.78 -17.04 -13.40
N VAL A 340 2.76 -16.64 -14.17
CA VAL A 340 1.39 -16.38 -13.68
C VAL A 340 0.42 -17.22 -14.46
N ASP A 341 -0.49 -17.89 -13.76
CA ASP A 341 -1.61 -18.68 -14.30
C ASP A 341 -2.90 -18.17 -13.67
N ILE A 342 -3.85 -17.73 -14.50
CA ILE A 342 -5.13 -17.14 -14.05
C ILE A 342 -6.27 -17.92 -14.67
N GLU A 343 -7.13 -18.49 -13.83
CA GLU A 343 -8.39 -19.09 -14.25
C GLU A 343 -9.57 -18.33 -13.66
N ILE A 344 -10.56 -18.02 -14.47
CA ILE A 344 -11.84 -17.44 -14.03
C ILE A 344 -12.94 -18.42 -14.35
N HIS A 345 -13.77 -18.70 -13.36
CA HIS A 345 -14.87 -19.62 -13.46
C HIS A 345 -16.16 -18.89 -13.14
N GLU A 346 -17.16 -19.02 -14.01
CA GLU A 346 -18.54 -18.76 -13.62
C GLU A 346 -19.04 -19.89 -12.72
N VAL A 347 -19.65 -19.54 -11.60
CA VAL A 347 -20.26 -20.49 -10.67
C VAL A 347 -21.69 -20.13 -10.33
N PRO A 348 -22.56 -21.12 -10.01
CA PRO A 348 -23.95 -20.85 -9.68
C PRO A 348 -24.10 -19.95 -8.45
N ASN A 349 -25.04 -19.02 -8.53
CA ASN A 349 -25.51 -18.27 -7.38
C ASN A 349 -27.04 -18.42 -7.20
N ARG A 350 -27.61 -17.67 -6.25
CA ARG A 350 -29.05 -17.74 -5.96
C ARG A 350 -29.94 -17.29 -7.12
N ASN A 351 -29.47 -16.35 -7.94
CA ASN A 351 -30.22 -15.79 -9.08
C ASN A 351 -30.03 -16.63 -10.35
N PHE A 352 -28.90 -17.33 -10.44
CA PHE A 352 -28.50 -18.20 -11.55
C PHE A 352 -28.19 -19.64 -11.06
N PRO A 353 -29.15 -20.35 -10.40
CA PRO A 353 -28.90 -21.65 -9.79
C PRO A 353 -28.71 -22.78 -10.82
N GLY A 354 -29.10 -22.57 -12.07
CA GLY A 354 -29.02 -23.54 -13.16
C GLY A 354 -27.75 -23.52 -13.98
N ILE A 355 -26.83 -22.61 -13.71
CA ILE A 355 -25.54 -22.53 -14.40
C ILE A 355 -24.69 -23.75 -14.05
N THR A 356 -24.07 -24.34 -15.04
CA THR A 356 -23.04 -25.36 -14.85
C THR A 356 -21.70 -24.63 -14.70
N PRO A 357 -20.92 -24.85 -13.64
CA PRO A 357 -19.61 -24.24 -13.49
C PRO A 357 -18.74 -24.43 -14.76
N ALA A 358 -18.18 -23.37 -15.26
CA ALA A 358 -17.37 -23.36 -16.48
C ALA A 358 -16.19 -22.40 -16.31
N ILE A 359 -15.06 -22.72 -16.93
CA ILE A 359 -13.95 -21.78 -17.08
C ILE A 359 -14.32 -20.84 -18.22
N THR A 360 -14.36 -19.54 -17.92
CA THR A 360 -14.61 -18.49 -18.90
C THR A 360 -13.34 -17.83 -19.39
N GLU A 361 -12.29 -17.81 -18.54
CA GLU A 361 -10.99 -17.24 -18.86
C GLU A 361 -9.86 -18.16 -18.36
N HIS A 362 -8.81 -18.33 -19.16
CA HIS A 362 -7.62 -19.04 -18.75
C HIS A 362 -6.36 -18.42 -19.37
N LEU A 363 -5.71 -17.56 -18.62
CA LEU A 363 -4.54 -16.82 -19.07
C LEU A 363 -3.26 -17.33 -18.42
N ARG A 364 -2.19 -17.33 -19.21
CA ARG A 364 -0.84 -17.61 -18.72
C ARG A 364 0.16 -16.59 -19.23
N THR A 365 1.06 -16.15 -18.34
CA THR A 365 2.21 -15.35 -18.71
C THR A 365 3.48 -15.84 -18.04
N ASN A 366 4.62 -15.60 -18.69
CA ASN A 366 5.96 -15.66 -18.10
C ASN A 366 6.67 -14.32 -18.36
N GLU A 367 6.42 -13.38 -17.48
CA GLU A 367 7.02 -12.05 -17.55
C GLU A 367 8.49 -12.10 -17.15
N ASP A 368 9.37 -11.53 -17.98
CA ASP A 368 10.78 -11.31 -17.65
C ASP A 368 11.06 -9.81 -17.52
N ASN A 369 11.65 -9.41 -16.39
CA ASN A 369 12.13 -8.04 -16.14
C ASN A 369 13.63 -8.04 -15.98
N LEU A 370 14.31 -7.15 -16.70
CA LEU A 370 15.74 -6.91 -16.57
C LEU A 370 15.99 -5.42 -16.38
N GLY A 371 16.59 -5.04 -15.26
CA GLY A 371 16.95 -3.66 -14.94
C GLY A 371 18.46 -3.50 -14.74
N ALA A 372 19.03 -2.40 -15.23
CA ALA A 372 20.38 -1.98 -14.91
C ALA A 372 20.36 -0.55 -14.36
N PHE A 373 21.04 -0.29 -13.27
CA PHE A 373 20.99 1.01 -12.60
C PHE A 373 22.35 1.44 -12.07
N ALA A 374 22.49 2.76 -11.91
CA ALA A 374 23.59 3.39 -11.20
C ALA A 374 23.08 4.60 -10.43
N GLU A 375 23.68 4.85 -9.27
CA GLU A 375 23.44 6.05 -8.48
C GLU A 375 24.72 6.58 -7.84
N ALA A 376 24.74 7.85 -7.54
CA ALA A 376 25.85 8.49 -6.87
C ALA A 376 25.36 9.52 -5.85
N TRP A 377 26.03 9.51 -4.70
CA TRP A 377 25.90 10.49 -3.63
C TRP A 377 27.23 11.19 -3.44
N TRP A 378 27.25 12.50 -3.60
CA TRP A 378 28.46 13.28 -3.46
C TRP A 378 28.27 14.44 -2.50
N GLN A 379 29.00 14.42 -1.38
CA GLN A 379 29.04 15.54 -0.45
C GLN A 379 30.05 16.57 -0.91
N VAL A 380 29.54 17.70 -1.44
CA VAL A 380 30.34 18.83 -1.90
C VAL A 380 30.62 19.75 -0.72
N GLY A 381 31.82 19.63 -0.13
CA GLY A 381 32.15 20.38 1.10
C GLY A 381 31.40 19.87 2.33
N ALA A 382 31.25 20.72 3.33
CA ALA A 382 30.70 20.33 4.63
C ALA A 382 29.16 20.32 4.69
N LYS A 383 28.48 21.04 3.79
CA LYS A 383 27.05 21.36 3.95
C LYS A 383 26.18 20.98 2.78
N LEU A 384 26.76 20.63 1.63
CA LEU A 384 26.03 20.41 0.39
C LEU A 384 26.20 18.96 -0.07
N ALA A 385 25.10 18.28 -0.44
CA ALA A 385 25.12 16.96 -1.02
C ALA A 385 24.36 16.95 -2.36
N LEU A 386 24.95 16.29 -3.34
CA LEU A 386 24.38 16.02 -4.66
C LEU A 386 24.00 14.55 -4.77
N TYR A 387 22.89 14.30 -5.42
CA TYR A 387 22.42 12.96 -5.78
C TYR A 387 22.16 12.90 -7.29
N GLY A 388 22.47 11.77 -7.87
CA GLY A 388 22.06 11.42 -9.23
C GLY A 388 21.83 9.93 -9.36
N SER A 389 20.81 9.53 -10.12
CA SER A 389 20.53 8.15 -10.46
C SER A 389 20.07 8.01 -11.90
N LEU A 390 20.35 6.86 -12.48
CA LEU A 390 19.89 6.45 -13.79
C LEU A 390 19.61 4.95 -13.76
N ARG A 391 18.52 4.54 -14.39
CA ARG A 391 18.13 3.16 -14.56
C ARG A 391 17.51 2.95 -15.94
N TYR A 392 17.72 1.76 -16.51
CA TYR A 392 17.05 1.29 -17.69
C TYR A 392 16.44 -0.06 -17.41
N ASP A 393 15.16 -0.22 -17.74
CA ASP A 393 14.41 -1.46 -17.56
C ASP A 393 13.93 -1.98 -18.91
N TYR A 394 13.98 -3.29 -19.06
CA TYR A 394 13.40 -4.06 -20.14
C TYR A 394 12.41 -5.05 -19.54
N VAL A 395 11.16 -5.00 -20.01
CA VAL A 395 10.05 -5.86 -19.58
C VAL A 395 9.52 -6.60 -20.79
N ARG A 396 9.49 -7.92 -20.72
CA ARG A 396 8.82 -8.77 -21.70
C ARG A 396 7.63 -9.43 -21.01
N LEU A 397 6.43 -9.19 -21.53
CA LEU A 397 5.14 -9.66 -21.00
C LEU A 397 4.40 -10.42 -22.12
N PRO A 398 4.71 -11.71 -22.39
CA PRO A 398 3.94 -12.54 -23.27
C PRO A 398 2.65 -12.97 -22.59
N VAL A 399 1.52 -12.82 -23.27
CA VAL A 399 0.22 -13.30 -22.79
C VAL A 399 -0.21 -14.47 -23.67
N ARG A 400 -0.70 -15.52 -23.04
CA ARG A 400 -1.25 -16.71 -23.72
C ARG A 400 -2.64 -16.97 -23.18
N ASP A 401 -3.62 -16.80 -24.01
CA ASP A 401 -4.96 -17.30 -23.78
C ASP A 401 -5.01 -18.79 -24.15
N LEU A 402 -5.42 -19.61 -23.18
CA LEU A 402 -5.47 -21.06 -23.33
C LEU A 402 -6.86 -21.55 -23.79
N LEU A 403 -7.89 -20.72 -23.75
CA LEU A 403 -9.22 -21.00 -24.30
C LEU A 403 -9.32 -20.53 -25.76
N ASP A 404 -8.81 -19.34 -26.06
CA ASP A 404 -8.71 -18.84 -27.42
C ASP A 404 -7.27 -18.40 -27.76
N PRO A 405 -6.45 -19.26 -28.39
CA PRO A 405 -5.08 -18.91 -28.74
C PRO A 405 -4.94 -17.72 -29.71
N SER A 406 -6.02 -17.27 -30.40
CA SER A 406 -5.99 -16.08 -31.26
C SER A 406 -5.82 -14.79 -30.47
N ASP A 407 -6.20 -14.83 -29.18
CA ASP A 407 -6.16 -13.71 -28.24
C ASP A 407 -4.81 -13.63 -27.50
N SER A 408 -3.83 -14.41 -27.94
CA SER A 408 -2.47 -14.39 -27.39
C SER A 408 -1.61 -13.30 -28.02
N GLY A 409 -0.76 -12.63 -27.20
CA GLY A 409 0.12 -11.55 -27.65
C GLY A 409 1.48 -11.55 -26.98
N ASP A 410 2.45 -10.86 -27.58
CA ASP A 410 3.77 -10.62 -26.99
C ASP A 410 3.98 -9.11 -26.81
N ASN A 411 3.97 -8.65 -25.57
CA ASN A 411 4.21 -7.26 -25.21
C ASN A 411 5.65 -7.05 -24.74
N THR A 412 6.24 -5.92 -25.11
CA THR A 412 7.60 -5.57 -24.71
C THR A 412 7.68 -4.08 -24.40
N PHE A 413 8.20 -3.75 -23.24
CA PHE A 413 8.36 -2.37 -22.79
C PHE A 413 9.81 -2.11 -22.42
N SER A 414 10.30 -0.92 -22.72
CA SER A 414 11.64 -0.51 -22.32
C SER A 414 11.65 0.98 -22.01
N GLU A 415 12.10 1.33 -20.79
CA GLU A 415 12.06 2.70 -20.32
C GLU A 415 13.27 3.07 -19.49
N ALA A 416 13.64 4.34 -19.58
CA ALA A 416 14.66 4.95 -18.73
C ALA A 416 14.00 5.75 -17.61
N SER A 417 14.48 5.55 -16.39
CA SER A 417 14.09 6.29 -15.20
C SER A 417 15.32 6.81 -14.47
N GLY A 418 15.13 7.80 -13.59
CA GLY A 418 16.27 8.38 -12.87
C GLY A 418 15.89 9.63 -12.12
N GLY A 419 16.87 10.24 -11.49
CA GLY A 419 16.64 11.48 -10.74
C GLY A 419 17.92 12.21 -10.41
N VAL A 420 17.76 13.48 -10.10
CA VAL A 420 18.82 14.34 -9.61
C VAL A 420 18.32 15.15 -8.42
N GLY A 421 19.20 15.48 -7.51
CA GLY A 421 18.80 16.27 -6.37
C GLY A 421 19.96 16.93 -5.65
N LEU A 422 19.60 17.97 -4.93
CA LEU A 422 20.50 18.77 -4.13
C LEU A 422 19.93 18.90 -2.73
N SER A 423 20.73 18.66 -1.71
CA SER A 423 20.38 18.96 -0.32
C SER A 423 21.46 19.79 0.35
N GLY A 424 21.08 20.69 1.26
CA GLY A 424 21.99 21.60 1.92
C GLY A 424 21.66 21.82 3.39
N GLU A 425 22.69 21.75 4.26
CA GLU A 425 22.56 22.08 5.68
C GLU A 425 22.68 23.62 5.86
N LEU A 426 21.62 24.24 6.37
CA LEU A 426 21.55 25.69 6.61
C LEU A 426 22.07 26.08 8.00
N GLY A 427 22.33 25.07 8.86
CA GLY A 427 22.78 25.24 10.22
C GLY A 427 21.64 25.23 11.25
N GLY A 428 21.99 25.01 12.52
CA GLY A 428 21.01 24.93 13.61
C GLY A 428 20.00 23.78 13.48
N GLY A 429 20.39 22.67 12.83
CA GLY A 429 19.50 21.53 12.58
C GLY A 429 18.50 21.76 11.45
N LEU A 430 18.66 22.81 10.66
CA LEU A 430 17.83 23.11 9.47
C LEU A 430 18.55 22.65 8.20
N SER A 431 17.84 21.94 7.32
CA SER A 431 18.27 21.58 5.97
C SER A 431 17.20 21.89 4.94
N ALA A 432 17.62 22.09 3.70
CA ALA A 432 16.71 22.28 2.56
C ALA A 432 17.13 21.38 1.42
N PHE A 433 16.18 21.04 0.54
CA PHE A 433 16.45 20.23 -0.63
C PHE A 433 15.58 20.61 -1.83
N VAL A 434 16.07 20.25 -3.00
CA VAL A 434 15.32 20.24 -4.25
C VAL A 434 15.67 18.96 -4.99
N GLY A 435 14.66 18.31 -5.57
CA GLY A 435 14.83 17.08 -6.32
C GLY A 435 13.92 17.02 -7.54
N TYR A 436 14.40 16.36 -8.57
CA TYR A 436 13.66 15.95 -9.74
C TYR A 436 13.82 14.44 -9.93
N GLY A 437 12.72 13.76 -10.26
CA GLY A 437 12.75 12.35 -10.58
C GLY A 437 11.79 12.01 -11.72
N ARG A 438 12.22 11.09 -12.58
CA ARG A 438 11.41 10.45 -13.61
C ARG A 438 11.24 8.98 -13.29
N GLY A 439 9.99 8.53 -13.23
CA GLY A 439 9.60 7.13 -13.05
C GLY A 439 8.75 6.62 -14.20
N PHE A 440 8.51 5.31 -14.22
CA PHE A 440 7.58 4.69 -15.15
C PHE A 440 6.82 3.53 -14.51
N ARG A 441 5.69 3.16 -15.13
CA ARG A 441 4.90 1.96 -14.87
C ARG A 441 4.67 1.23 -16.18
N ALA A 442 5.05 -0.04 -16.26
CA ALA A 442 4.66 -0.89 -17.36
C ALA A 442 3.20 -1.31 -17.19
N PRO A 443 2.43 -1.44 -18.28
CA PRO A 443 1.13 -2.10 -18.23
C PRO A 443 1.24 -3.51 -17.65
N VAL A 444 0.20 -3.96 -16.97
CA VAL A 444 0.10 -5.31 -16.38
C VAL A 444 -0.75 -6.23 -17.24
N ILE A 445 -0.75 -7.55 -16.96
CA ILE A 445 -1.47 -8.53 -17.77
C ILE A 445 -2.94 -8.17 -17.94
N LEU A 446 -3.62 -7.79 -16.85
CA LEU A 446 -5.03 -7.38 -16.89
C LEU A 446 -5.28 -6.19 -17.84
N GLU A 447 -4.38 -5.21 -17.87
CA GLU A 447 -4.55 -4.01 -18.70
C GLU A 447 -4.29 -4.30 -20.18
N VAL A 448 -3.27 -5.13 -20.50
CA VAL A 448 -2.92 -5.46 -21.89
C VAL A 448 -3.83 -6.51 -22.52
N THR A 449 -4.69 -7.13 -21.75
CA THR A 449 -5.68 -8.11 -22.22
C THR A 449 -7.12 -7.54 -22.18
N CYS A 450 -7.26 -6.25 -21.88
CA CYS A 450 -8.54 -5.55 -21.85
C CYS A 450 -8.38 -4.10 -22.34
N ALA A 451 -7.81 -3.89 -23.53
CA ALA A 451 -7.56 -2.55 -24.08
C ALA A 451 -8.18 -2.34 -25.48
N ASP A 452 -8.92 -3.30 -26.05
CA ASP A 452 -9.58 -3.11 -27.35
C ASP A 452 -10.96 -2.44 -27.20
N PRO A 453 -11.15 -1.20 -27.68
CA PRO A 453 -12.43 -0.55 -27.68
C PRO A 453 -13.45 -1.23 -28.61
N ALA A 454 -13.04 -2.11 -29.52
CA ALA A 454 -13.92 -2.85 -30.41
C ALA A 454 -14.43 -4.16 -29.78
N ASP A 455 -13.76 -4.65 -28.75
CA ASP A 455 -14.13 -5.82 -27.96
C ASP A 455 -13.94 -5.54 -26.46
N PRO A 456 -14.82 -4.69 -25.86
CA PRO A 456 -14.69 -4.31 -24.46
C PRO A 456 -15.01 -5.48 -23.54
N CYS A 457 -14.12 -5.69 -22.57
CA CYS A 457 -14.20 -6.77 -21.60
C CYS A 457 -15.36 -6.60 -20.61
N GLN A 458 -15.93 -7.69 -20.15
CA GLN A 458 -16.77 -7.68 -18.97
C GLN A 458 -15.91 -7.49 -17.71
N LEU A 459 -15.90 -6.27 -17.19
CA LEU A 459 -15.05 -5.93 -16.05
C LEU A 459 -15.56 -6.54 -14.74
N PRO A 460 -14.64 -7.11 -13.94
CA PRO A 460 -13.18 -7.07 -14.06
C PRO A 460 -12.52 -8.30 -14.76
N PHE A 461 -13.25 -9.15 -15.49
CA PHE A 461 -12.78 -10.51 -15.77
C PHE A 461 -12.92 -11.03 -17.22
N GLU A 462 -13.12 -10.18 -18.21
CA GLU A 462 -13.10 -10.63 -19.61
C GLU A 462 -11.85 -10.06 -20.32
N LEU A 463 -11.11 -10.89 -21.08
CA LEU A 463 -9.77 -10.57 -21.57
C LEU A 463 -9.61 -11.02 -23.03
N GLY A 464 -9.15 -10.14 -23.94
CA GLY A 464 -8.97 -10.37 -25.36
C GLY A 464 -7.64 -9.87 -25.96
N PRO A 465 -7.36 -10.00 -27.29
CA PRO A 465 -6.16 -9.48 -27.93
C PRO A 465 -6.30 -7.99 -28.18
N ASP A 466 -5.48 -7.19 -27.51
CA ASP A 466 -5.68 -5.76 -27.39
C ASP A 466 -4.62 -4.89 -28.07
N PRO A 467 -4.97 -3.64 -28.46
CA PRO A 467 -4.00 -2.66 -28.89
C PRO A 467 -2.93 -2.43 -27.82
N PRO A 468 -1.64 -2.26 -28.20
CA PRO A 468 -0.56 -2.12 -27.24
C PRO A 468 -0.70 -0.80 -26.45
N LEU A 469 -0.91 -0.90 -25.12
CA LEU A 469 -0.83 0.23 -24.21
C LEU A 469 0.60 0.76 -24.12
N GLN A 470 0.73 2.07 -23.91
CA GLN A 470 2.00 2.72 -23.66
C GLN A 470 2.34 2.68 -22.16
N PRO A 471 3.63 2.53 -21.78
CA PRO A 471 4.04 2.68 -20.39
C PRO A 471 3.69 4.08 -19.84
N VAL A 472 3.10 4.11 -18.65
CA VAL A 472 2.87 5.34 -17.90
C VAL A 472 4.19 5.96 -17.46
N LYS A 473 4.37 7.27 -17.61
CA LYS A 473 5.57 8.01 -17.20
C LYS A 473 5.22 9.12 -16.24
N SER A 474 6.09 9.39 -15.29
CA SER A 474 5.90 10.53 -14.38
C SER A 474 7.16 11.36 -14.27
N ASP A 475 6.98 12.68 -14.22
CA ASP A 475 8.00 13.67 -13.91
C ASP A 475 7.61 14.40 -12.62
N THR A 476 8.43 14.27 -11.58
CA THR A 476 8.16 14.87 -10.26
C THR A 476 9.25 15.87 -9.88
N TRP A 477 8.84 17.08 -9.54
CA TRP A 477 9.66 18.08 -8.88
C TRP A 477 9.24 18.21 -7.42
N GLN A 478 10.22 18.35 -6.52
CA GLN A 478 9.95 18.60 -5.12
C GLN A 478 10.99 19.58 -4.54
N VAL A 479 10.49 20.42 -3.63
CA VAL A 479 11.31 21.32 -2.83
C VAL A 479 10.86 21.23 -1.39
N GLY A 480 11.79 21.13 -0.46
CA GLY A 480 11.44 20.98 0.94
C GLY A 480 12.48 21.52 1.91
N MET A 481 12.01 21.67 3.13
CA MET A 481 12.85 22.01 4.29
C MET A 481 12.62 21.01 5.40
N ARG A 482 13.65 20.67 6.14
CA ARG A 482 13.58 19.81 7.33
C ARG A 482 14.23 20.52 8.51
N VAL A 483 13.66 20.26 9.68
CA VAL A 483 14.25 20.63 10.96
C VAL A 483 14.48 19.38 11.79
N ALA A 484 15.67 19.22 12.31
CA ALA A 484 16.03 18.17 13.28
C ALA A 484 16.77 18.84 14.44
N ARG A 485 16.05 19.06 15.54
CA ARG A 485 16.55 19.67 16.78
C ARG A 485 16.22 18.76 17.95
N GLU A 486 16.91 18.99 19.06
CA GLU A 486 16.69 18.23 20.30
C GLU A 486 15.21 18.25 20.75
N ALA A 487 14.54 19.40 20.59
CA ALA A 487 13.17 19.59 21.02
C ALA A 487 12.09 19.24 19.97
N ALA A 488 12.43 19.20 18.67
CA ALA A 488 11.46 18.95 17.61
C ALA A 488 12.13 18.51 16.32
N GLN A 489 11.44 17.67 15.58
CA GLN A 489 11.74 17.33 14.18
C GLN A 489 10.52 17.57 13.30
N GLY A 490 10.73 17.90 12.04
CA GLY A 490 9.63 18.12 11.12
C GLY A 490 10.09 18.47 9.72
N SER A 491 9.14 18.53 8.80
CA SER A 491 9.39 18.86 7.41
C SER A 491 8.23 19.64 6.78
N VAL A 492 8.55 20.42 5.75
CA VAL A 492 7.57 21.00 4.83
C VAL A 492 8.08 20.74 3.42
N VAL A 493 7.23 20.19 2.56
CA VAL A 493 7.57 19.79 1.19
C VAL A 493 6.47 20.26 0.25
N ALA A 494 6.85 20.95 -0.83
CA ALA A 494 5.96 21.17 -1.96
C ALA A 494 6.39 20.28 -3.11
N TYR A 495 5.41 19.74 -3.85
CA TYR A 495 5.67 18.85 -4.97
C TYR A 495 4.76 19.17 -6.17
N TRP A 496 5.25 18.78 -7.35
CA TRP A 496 4.54 18.85 -8.61
C TRP A 496 4.88 17.61 -9.42
N THR A 497 3.87 16.81 -9.76
CA THR A 497 4.00 15.58 -10.57
C THR A 497 3.12 15.69 -11.80
N GLU A 498 3.71 15.57 -12.98
CA GLU A 498 3.00 15.29 -14.24
C GLU A 498 3.08 13.80 -14.52
N VAL A 499 1.97 13.22 -14.95
CA VAL A 499 1.90 11.83 -15.42
C VAL A 499 1.43 11.85 -16.86
N TYR A 500 2.12 11.11 -17.70
CA TYR A 500 1.86 10.97 -19.13
C TYR A 500 1.46 9.55 -19.43
N ASP A 501 0.58 9.39 -20.41
CA ASP A 501 0.07 8.08 -20.83
C ASP A 501 -0.55 7.30 -19.65
N ASP A 502 -1.21 8.01 -18.72
CA ASP A 502 -1.82 7.38 -17.52
C ASP A 502 -2.92 6.41 -17.95
N ILE A 503 -2.97 5.20 -17.36
CA ILE A 503 -3.90 4.15 -17.80
C ILE A 503 -5.14 4.20 -16.93
N PHE A 504 -6.29 4.31 -17.58
CA PHE A 504 -7.61 4.33 -16.96
C PHE A 504 -8.54 3.33 -17.60
N ASN A 505 -9.51 2.90 -16.83
CA ASN A 505 -10.65 2.14 -17.33
C ASN A 505 -11.64 3.08 -18.00
N ILE A 506 -12.14 2.68 -19.17
CA ILE A 506 -13.16 3.39 -19.95
C ILE A 506 -14.33 2.44 -20.12
N VAL A 507 -15.51 2.84 -19.68
CA VAL A 507 -16.75 2.06 -19.87
C VAL A 507 -17.18 2.13 -21.33
N ASP A 508 -17.64 0.99 -21.88
CA ASP A 508 -18.24 0.97 -23.20
C ASP A 508 -19.59 1.74 -23.20
N PRO A 509 -19.74 2.76 -24.05
CA PRO A 509 -20.99 3.54 -24.12
C PRO A 509 -22.22 2.75 -24.60
N VAL A 510 -22.01 1.59 -25.20
CA VAL A 510 -23.11 0.73 -25.73
C VAL A 510 -23.48 -0.34 -24.70
N THR A 511 -22.52 -0.84 -23.96
CA THR A 511 -22.70 -1.91 -22.96
C THR A 511 -21.97 -1.54 -21.65
N PRO A 512 -22.60 -0.79 -20.75
CA PRO A 512 -21.96 -0.22 -19.58
C PRO A 512 -21.43 -1.22 -18.53
N THR A 513 -21.82 -2.49 -18.66
CA THR A 513 -21.21 -3.59 -17.88
C THR A 513 -19.85 -4.00 -18.43
N ARG A 514 -19.45 -3.45 -19.58
CA ARG A 514 -18.18 -3.71 -20.24
C ARG A 514 -17.33 -2.47 -20.29
N GLY A 515 -16.02 -2.65 -20.41
CA GLY A 515 -15.08 -1.55 -20.53
C GLY A 515 -13.71 -2.02 -21.03
N TYR A 516 -12.81 -1.08 -21.20
CA TYR A 516 -11.45 -1.35 -21.64
C TYR A 516 -10.47 -0.38 -21.00
N PHE A 517 -9.18 -0.72 -20.97
CA PHE A 517 -8.15 0.16 -20.50
C PHE A 517 -7.55 0.99 -21.64
N ALA A 518 -7.37 2.28 -21.42
CA ALA A 518 -6.73 3.16 -22.39
C ALA A 518 -5.77 4.14 -21.72
N ASN A 519 -4.77 4.59 -22.50
CA ASN A 519 -3.89 5.66 -22.05
C ASN A 519 -4.59 7.02 -22.16
N LEU A 520 -4.62 7.75 -21.06
CA LEU A 520 -4.94 9.18 -21.04
C LEU A 520 -3.66 10.00 -21.22
N ASP A 521 -3.72 11.02 -22.08
CA ASP A 521 -2.55 11.82 -22.44
C ASP A 521 -1.84 12.39 -21.20
N ARG A 522 -2.56 13.02 -20.27
CA ARG A 522 -1.90 13.65 -19.12
C ARG A 522 -2.80 13.84 -17.91
N THR A 523 -2.18 13.58 -16.73
CA THR A 523 -2.76 13.87 -15.41
C THR A 523 -1.74 14.59 -14.52
N ARG A 524 -2.18 15.28 -13.46
CA ARG A 524 -1.31 16.08 -12.58
C ARG A 524 -1.64 15.91 -11.11
N ARG A 525 -0.60 15.90 -10.26
CA ARG A 525 -0.73 15.98 -8.81
C ARG A 525 0.18 17.08 -8.28
N VAL A 526 -0.40 18.03 -7.55
CA VAL A 526 0.32 19.15 -6.94
C VAL A 526 -0.07 19.23 -5.47
N GLY A 527 0.88 19.48 -4.58
CA GLY A 527 0.54 19.58 -3.18
C GLY A 527 1.63 20.12 -2.28
N ILE A 528 1.24 20.26 -1.01
CA ILE A 528 2.11 20.63 0.11
C ILE A 528 1.88 19.64 1.24
N GLU A 529 2.96 19.14 1.79
CA GLU A 529 3.00 18.24 2.94
C GLU A 529 3.77 18.91 4.07
N ALA A 530 3.26 18.82 5.29
CA ALA A 530 3.94 19.31 6.48
C ALA A 530 3.80 18.31 7.62
N SER A 531 4.87 18.13 8.38
CA SER A 531 4.88 17.34 9.60
C SER A 531 5.73 17.96 10.68
N VAL A 532 5.36 17.74 11.93
CA VAL A 532 6.16 18.07 13.09
C VAL A 532 5.91 17.07 14.21
N THR A 533 6.98 16.63 14.84
CA THR A 533 6.94 15.85 16.09
C THR A 533 7.81 16.54 17.11
N THR A 534 7.25 16.82 18.29
CA THR A 534 8.02 17.35 19.42
C THR A 534 8.61 16.20 20.24
N ARG A 535 9.77 16.45 20.84
CA ARG A 535 10.35 15.57 21.86
C ARG A 535 10.02 16.14 23.24
N PRO A 536 10.08 15.33 24.31
CA PRO A 536 9.82 15.82 25.66
C PRO A 536 10.63 17.08 25.98
N LEU A 537 9.92 18.14 26.35
CA LEU A 537 10.52 19.43 26.69
C LEU A 537 10.90 19.48 28.17
N PRO A 538 11.91 20.27 28.60
CA PRO A 538 12.32 20.33 30.00
C PRO A 538 11.20 20.70 30.98
N TRP A 539 10.21 21.49 30.55
CA TRP A 539 9.05 21.88 31.34
C TRP A 539 7.88 20.87 31.26
N ALA A 540 7.92 19.91 30.33
CA ALA A 540 6.95 18.83 30.17
C ALA A 540 7.67 17.53 29.71
N PRO A 541 8.45 16.89 30.61
CA PRO A 541 9.39 15.82 30.22
C PRO A 541 8.74 14.52 29.76
N GLY A 542 7.41 14.38 29.95
CA GLY A 542 6.66 13.22 29.43
C GLY A 542 5.81 13.53 28.18
N LEU A 543 5.73 14.79 27.74
CA LEU A 543 4.85 15.19 26.65
C LEU A 543 5.53 15.03 25.29
N THR A 544 4.88 14.28 24.40
CA THR A 544 5.20 14.19 22.96
C THR A 544 3.98 14.62 22.17
N THR A 545 4.15 15.44 21.15
CA THR A 545 3.08 15.82 20.23
C THR A 545 3.53 15.59 18.80
N SER A 546 2.62 15.16 17.94
CA SER A 546 2.82 15.00 16.50
C SER A 546 1.69 15.68 15.74
N ALA A 547 2.01 16.26 14.61
CA ALA A 547 0.99 16.78 13.70
C ALA A 547 1.45 16.57 12.26
N SER A 548 0.50 16.23 11.40
CA SER A 548 0.72 16.17 9.95
C SER A 548 -0.42 16.87 9.21
N LEU A 549 -0.09 17.43 8.05
CA LEU A 549 -1.04 18.06 7.15
C LEU A 549 -0.62 17.79 5.72
N GLY A 550 -1.55 17.34 4.88
CA GLY A 550 -1.40 17.18 3.45
C GLY A 550 -2.46 17.99 2.71
N TRP A 551 -2.03 18.83 1.77
CA TRP A 551 -2.89 19.43 0.76
C TRP A 551 -2.51 18.84 -0.60
N THR A 552 -3.48 18.24 -1.31
CA THR A 552 -3.24 17.56 -2.60
C THR A 552 -4.32 17.97 -3.59
N LYS A 553 -3.90 18.42 -4.77
CA LYS A 553 -4.78 18.61 -5.92
C LYS A 553 -4.35 17.64 -7.03
N ALA A 554 -5.15 16.57 -7.24
CA ALA A 554 -4.99 15.60 -8.33
C ALA A 554 -6.05 15.87 -9.40
N THR A 555 -5.62 16.06 -10.67
CA THR A 555 -6.50 16.54 -11.75
C THR A 555 -6.17 15.89 -13.08
N PHE A 556 -7.18 15.69 -13.91
CA PHE A 556 -7.06 15.46 -15.35
C PHE A 556 -6.48 16.71 -16.01
N GLN A 557 -5.70 16.56 -17.07
CA GLN A 557 -5.06 17.65 -17.81
C GLN A 557 -5.33 17.58 -19.33
N SER A 558 -6.07 16.58 -19.78
CA SER A 558 -6.55 16.38 -21.13
C SER A 558 -8.01 16.02 -21.09
N THR A 559 -8.76 16.38 -22.15
CA THR A 559 -10.12 15.92 -22.35
C THR A 559 -10.11 14.46 -22.76
N ALA A 560 -10.86 13.62 -22.07
CA ALA A 560 -10.96 12.19 -22.35
C ALA A 560 -12.31 11.63 -21.92
N ALA A 561 -12.72 10.54 -22.56
CA ALA A 561 -13.81 9.71 -22.06
C ALA A 561 -13.25 8.79 -20.97
N VAL A 562 -13.96 8.64 -19.87
CA VAL A 562 -13.63 7.73 -18.75
C VAL A 562 -14.90 6.99 -18.31
N ALA A 563 -14.73 5.95 -17.47
CA ALA A 563 -15.86 5.33 -16.82
C ALA A 563 -16.60 6.38 -15.98
N GLY A 564 -17.86 6.64 -16.29
CA GLY A 564 -18.74 7.49 -15.50
C GLY A 564 -19.83 6.63 -14.85
N ALA A 565 -20.47 7.16 -13.80
CA ALA A 565 -21.75 6.63 -13.37
C ALA A 565 -22.85 7.28 -14.18
N GLY A 566 -23.77 6.49 -14.67
CA GLY A 566 -24.94 6.93 -15.43
C GLY A 566 -25.80 5.73 -15.78
N ASP A 567 -27.01 6.01 -16.18
CA ASP A 567 -27.92 4.99 -16.74
C ASP A 567 -27.20 4.22 -17.87
N PRO A 568 -27.42 2.90 -18.01
CA PRO A 568 -26.94 2.09 -19.11
C PRO A 568 -27.30 2.62 -20.51
N GLY A 569 -27.17 3.84 -20.79
CA GLY A 569 -27.54 4.52 -22.05
C GLY A 569 -26.90 5.89 -22.20
N ASP A 570 -26.32 6.42 -21.14
CA ASP A 570 -25.76 7.77 -21.15
C ASP A 570 -24.32 7.83 -21.70
N GLY A 571 -23.65 6.68 -21.80
CA GLY A 571 -22.31 6.58 -22.36
C GLY A 571 -21.20 7.02 -21.39
N PRO A 572 -19.93 7.06 -21.85
CA PRO A 572 -18.82 7.46 -21.01
C PRO A 572 -18.91 8.93 -20.62
N THR A 573 -18.50 9.22 -19.39
CA THR A 573 -18.36 10.58 -18.90
C THR A 573 -17.13 11.25 -19.53
N THR A 574 -17.25 12.52 -19.93
CA THR A 574 -16.12 13.28 -20.48
C THR A 574 -15.49 14.12 -19.38
N VAL A 575 -14.24 13.84 -19.07
CA VAL A 575 -13.43 14.69 -18.18
C VAL A 575 -12.76 15.81 -18.96
N GLU A 576 -12.59 16.96 -18.31
CA GLU A 576 -11.91 18.12 -18.84
C GLU A 576 -10.66 18.49 -18.04
N PRO A 577 -9.72 19.29 -18.60
CA PRO A 577 -8.57 19.78 -17.87
C PRO A 577 -8.96 20.59 -16.62
N GLY A 578 -8.60 20.07 -15.45
CA GLY A 578 -8.93 20.68 -14.15
C GLY A 578 -9.86 19.84 -13.28
N ASP A 579 -10.59 18.89 -13.86
CA ASP A 579 -11.41 17.94 -13.12
C ASP A 579 -10.57 17.10 -12.18
N ARG A 580 -11.11 16.83 -11.01
CA ARG A 580 -10.38 16.23 -9.89
C ARG A 580 -10.62 14.74 -9.83
N PHE A 581 -9.59 14.02 -9.44
CA PHE A 581 -9.72 12.58 -9.20
C PHE A 581 -10.66 12.27 -8.04
N PRO A 582 -11.50 11.23 -8.21
CA PRO A 582 -12.32 10.71 -7.12
C PRO A 582 -11.45 10.10 -6.03
N MET A 583 -12.01 10.04 -4.83
CA MET A 583 -11.42 9.46 -3.63
C MET A 583 -10.05 10.06 -3.26
N VAL A 584 -9.76 11.31 -3.67
CA VAL A 584 -8.58 12.08 -3.27
C VAL A 584 -9.02 13.33 -2.50
N PRO A 585 -8.90 13.34 -1.17
CA PRO A 585 -9.25 14.52 -0.38
C PRO A 585 -8.29 15.66 -0.66
N GLU A 586 -8.81 16.87 -0.75
CA GLU A 586 -7.96 18.06 -0.94
C GLU A 586 -7.08 18.33 0.26
N LEU A 587 -7.60 18.09 1.45
CA LEU A 587 -6.90 18.26 2.71
C LEU A 587 -7.09 17.02 3.59
N SER A 588 -6.01 16.59 4.21
CA SER A 588 -6.01 15.57 5.26
C SER A 588 -4.98 15.92 6.33
N GLY A 589 -5.17 15.46 7.54
CA GLY A 589 -4.23 15.74 8.62
C GLY A 589 -4.46 14.90 9.85
N THR A 590 -3.44 14.85 10.69
CA THR A 590 -3.47 14.14 11.97
C THR A 590 -2.88 15.01 13.08
N LEU A 591 -3.33 14.77 14.29
CA LEU A 591 -2.81 15.39 15.51
C LEU A 591 -2.71 14.32 16.59
N GLY A 592 -1.50 14.04 17.06
CA GLY A 592 -1.21 13.11 18.14
C GLY A 592 -0.69 13.84 19.38
N VAL A 593 -1.13 13.41 20.56
CA VAL A 593 -0.62 13.86 21.85
C VAL A 593 -0.44 12.65 22.75
N ALA A 594 0.76 12.44 23.25
CA ALA A 594 1.06 11.37 24.21
C ALA A 594 1.78 11.93 25.44
N TYR A 595 1.45 11.38 26.60
CA TYR A 595 2.10 11.73 27.86
C TYR A 595 2.59 10.47 28.57
N GLU A 596 3.88 10.42 28.82
CA GLU A 596 4.54 9.36 29.58
C GLU A 596 4.73 9.80 31.02
N PHE A 597 4.17 9.03 31.94
CA PHE A 597 4.29 9.26 33.38
C PHE A 597 4.75 7.97 34.08
N ALA A 598 5.98 7.94 34.53
CA ALA A 598 6.61 6.76 35.14
C ALA A 598 6.50 5.51 34.26
N ALA A 599 5.60 4.60 34.62
CA ALA A 599 5.38 3.33 33.91
C ALA A 599 4.14 3.35 32.99
N VAL A 600 3.46 4.49 32.90
CA VAL A 600 2.21 4.63 32.15
C VAL A 600 2.41 5.62 31.00
N THR A 601 1.96 5.24 29.82
CA THR A 601 1.82 6.15 28.67
C THR A 601 0.34 6.23 28.33
N VAL A 602 -0.16 7.43 28.10
CA VAL A 602 -1.52 7.66 27.59
C VAL A 602 -1.42 8.60 26.40
N GLY A 603 -2.12 8.28 25.33
CA GLY A 603 -2.13 9.10 24.13
C GLY A 603 -3.52 9.21 23.51
N THR A 604 -3.65 10.20 22.64
CA THR A 604 -4.82 10.40 21.79
C THR A 604 -4.35 10.84 20.41
N ASP A 605 -5.00 10.30 19.40
CA ASP A 605 -4.76 10.64 18.00
C ASP A 605 -6.07 11.07 17.36
N ALA A 606 -6.05 12.18 16.64
CA ALA A 606 -7.15 12.67 15.86
C ALA A 606 -6.75 12.66 14.39
N SER A 607 -7.51 11.99 13.55
CA SER A 607 -7.35 12.00 12.10
C SER A 607 -8.52 12.72 11.45
N TRP A 608 -8.21 13.55 10.46
CA TRP A 608 -9.20 14.29 9.69
C TRP A 608 -8.98 14.10 8.21
N THR A 609 -10.06 13.77 7.48
CA THR A 609 -10.09 13.62 6.02
C THR A 609 -11.15 14.56 5.44
N GLY A 610 -10.76 15.40 4.49
CA GLY A 610 -11.66 16.35 3.82
C GLY A 610 -12.63 15.67 2.86
N ARG A 611 -13.54 16.47 2.28
CA ARG A 611 -14.51 16.00 1.28
C ARG A 611 -13.81 15.46 0.05
N GLN A 612 -14.45 14.48 -0.63
CA GLN A 612 -13.91 13.81 -1.81
C GLN A 612 -15.00 13.66 -2.86
N PHE A 613 -14.65 13.71 -4.14
CA PHE A 613 -15.52 13.25 -5.22
C PHE A 613 -15.66 11.73 -5.14
N LEU A 614 -16.79 11.22 -5.59
CA LEU A 614 -17.06 9.78 -5.64
C LEU A 614 -16.46 9.18 -6.92
N ILE A 615 -16.14 7.90 -6.90
CA ILE A 615 -15.93 7.15 -8.15
C ILE A 615 -17.25 7.18 -8.94
N GLY A 616 -17.16 7.48 -10.24
CA GLY A 616 -18.31 7.72 -11.09
C GLY A 616 -18.65 9.20 -11.29
N ASP A 617 -18.05 10.14 -10.54
CA ASP A 617 -18.15 11.58 -10.72
C ASP A 617 -16.79 12.17 -11.12
N GLU A 618 -16.13 11.56 -12.12
CA GLU A 618 -14.82 11.98 -12.62
C GLU A 618 -14.88 13.35 -13.32
N ALA A 619 -16.03 13.73 -13.89
CA ALA A 619 -16.26 15.04 -14.50
C ALA A 619 -16.59 16.14 -13.49
N ASN A 620 -16.72 15.80 -12.20
CA ASN A 620 -17.02 16.72 -11.13
C ASN A 620 -18.34 17.53 -11.31
N GLU A 621 -19.33 16.92 -11.89
CA GLU A 621 -20.64 17.54 -12.14
C GLU A 621 -21.45 17.70 -10.86
N GLU A 622 -21.09 16.98 -9.79
CA GLU A 622 -21.73 17.03 -8.47
C GLU A 622 -23.25 16.77 -8.55
N GLU A 623 -23.68 15.95 -9.47
CA GLU A 623 -25.07 15.47 -9.51
C GLU A 623 -25.42 14.76 -8.20
N PHE A 624 -24.46 14.04 -7.64
CA PHE A 624 -24.51 13.47 -6.30
C PHE A 624 -23.60 14.22 -5.33
N PRO A 625 -24.00 14.38 -4.06
CA PRO A 625 -23.17 15.02 -3.05
C PRO A 625 -21.83 14.28 -2.89
N ARG A 626 -20.73 15.03 -2.76
CA ARG A 626 -19.41 14.47 -2.44
C ARG A 626 -19.43 13.64 -1.15
N LEU A 627 -18.51 12.69 -1.03
CA LEU A 627 -18.26 12.01 0.23
C LEU A 627 -17.92 13.03 1.32
N GLY A 628 -18.59 12.93 2.46
CA GLY A 628 -18.45 13.88 3.57
C GLY A 628 -17.05 13.86 4.19
N SER A 629 -16.66 14.97 4.83
CA SER A 629 -15.45 14.96 5.66
C SER A 629 -15.64 14.13 6.92
N SER A 630 -14.58 13.47 7.38
CA SER A 630 -14.58 12.67 8.60
C SER A 630 -13.53 13.15 9.62
N THR A 631 -13.83 12.97 10.90
CA THR A 631 -12.87 13.14 11.99
C THR A 631 -13.00 11.95 12.93
N VAL A 632 -11.93 11.20 13.08
CA VAL A 632 -11.86 10.04 13.99
C VAL A 632 -10.87 10.37 15.10
N ILE A 633 -11.27 10.09 16.34
CA ILE A 633 -10.43 10.28 17.52
C ILE A 633 -10.25 8.94 18.22
N ASP A 634 -8.98 8.56 18.42
CA ASP A 634 -8.57 7.35 19.11
C ASP A 634 -7.86 7.70 20.42
N VAL A 635 -8.02 6.86 21.43
CA VAL A 635 -7.35 6.99 22.72
C VAL A 635 -6.66 5.66 23.05
N HIS A 636 -5.40 5.73 23.42
CA HIS A 636 -4.62 4.54 23.76
C HIS A 636 -3.88 4.71 25.08
N GLY A 637 -3.59 3.61 25.74
CA GLY A 637 -2.83 3.58 26.97
C GLY A 637 -2.00 2.34 27.13
N GLU A 638 -0.84 2.49 27.76
CA GLU A 638 0.10 1.42 28.04
C GLU A 638 0.62 1.52 29.49
N TRP A 639 0.67 0.39 30.19
CA TRP A 639 1.26 0.26 31.52
C TRP A 639 2.34 -0.81 31.50
N ARG A 640 3.57 -0.39 31.82
CA ARG A 640 4.76 -1.26 31.85
C ARG A 640 5.11 -1.60 33.30
N ARG A 641 5.25 -2.89 33.62
CA ARG A 641 5.70 -3.36 34.92
C ARG A 641 6.68 -4.53 34.79
N GLY A 642 7.95 -4.24 34.94
CA GLY A 642 9.00 -5.24 34.76
C GLY A 642 9.01 -5.79 33.32
N ARG A 643 8.68 -7.07 33.18
CA ARG A 643 8.64 -7.76 31.87
C ARG A 643 7.27 -7.82 31.23
N ALA A 644 6.27 -7.23 31.86
CA ALA A 644 4.91 -7.22 31.39
C ALA A 644 4.48 -5.82 30.97
N THR A 645 3.74 -5.73 29.87
CA THR A 645 3.09 -4.53 29.37
C THR A 645 1.62 -4.84 29.14
N ILE A 646 0.74 -4.10 29.80
CA ILE A 646 -0.70 -4.10 29.50
C ILE A 646 -0.99 -2.90 28.64
N PHE A 647 -1.75 -3.07 27.58
CA PHE A 647 -2.15 -1.99 26.68
C PHE A 647 -3.65 -2.06 26.38
N ALA A 648 -4.22 -0.93 26.04
CA ALA A 648 -5.59 -0.82 25.58
C ALA A 648 -5.73 0.36 24.62
N GLU A 649 -6.64 0.22 23.65
CA GLU A 649 -7.02 1.26 22.69
C GLU A 649 -8.52 1.31 22.55
N LEU A 650 -9.07 2.52 22.54
CA LEU A 650 -10.46 2.81 22.21
C LEU A 650 -10.47 3.66 20.93
N SER A 651 -10.74 2.99 19.79
CA SER A 651 -10.81 3.65 18.49
C SER A 651 -12.20 4.23 18.26
N ASN A 652 -12.25 5.35 17.51
CA ASN A 652 -13.46 6.14 17.25
C ASN A 652 -14.23 6.43 18.55
N VAL A 653 -13.56 7.05 19.54
CA VAL A 653 -14.09 7.25 20.90
C VAL A 653 -15.42 8.00 20.92
N LEU A 654 -15.64 8.88 19.96
CA LEU A 654 -16.88 9.66 19.83
C LEU A 654 -18.01 8.89 19.14
N ASP A 655 -17.73 7.68 18.65
CA ASP A 655 -18.66 6.88 17.84
C ASP A 655 -19.21 7.67 16.65
N HIS A 656 -18.31 8.44 16.01
CA HIS A 656 -18.65 9.27 14.86
C HIS A 656 -19.03 8.40 13.67
N ASP A 657 -20.17 8.67 13.08
CA ASP A 657 -20.64 8.01 11.86
C ASP A 657 -20.02 8.70 10.65
N PHE A 658 -19.32 7.91 9.81
CA PHE A 658 -18.65 8.41 8.62
C PHE A 658 -18.57 7.30 7.55
N HIS A 659 -18.18 7.68 6.34
CA HIS A 659 -17.99 6.74 5.25
C HIS A 659 -16.52 6.72 4.81
N ALA A 660 -15.98 5.50 4.67
CA ALA A 660 -14.57 5.27 4.31
C ALA A 660 -14.34 5.22 2.79
N PHE A 661 -15.42 5.06 2.01
CA PHE A 661 -15.37 4.97 0.55
C PHE A 661 -16.74 5.33 -0.03
N GLY A 662 -16.78 5.75 -1.30
CA GLY A 662 -18.00 6.04 -2.02
C GLY A 662 -17.84 5.93 -3.53
N ILE A 663 -18.84 5.32 -4.16
CA ILE A 663 -18.97 5.15 -5.60
C ILE A 663 -20.42 5.42 -6.00
N ILE A 664 -20.65 5.93 -7.18
CA ILE A 664 -21.96 6.01 -7.79
C ILE A 664 -22.18 4.72 -8.60
N SER A 665 -23.29 4.06 -8.37
CA SER A 665 -23.61 2.80 -9.05
C SER A 665 -25.12 2.58 -9.09
N GLU A 666 -25.54 1.75 -10.01
CA GLU A 666 -26.93 1.36 -10.16
C GLU A 666 -27.43 0.46 -9.03
N ASN A 667 -28.50 0.84 -8.34
CA ASN A 667 -29.19 -0.01 -7.38
C ASN A 667 -30.25 -0.88 -8.08
N GLY A 668 -29.86 -2.05 -8.55
CA GLY A 668 -30.74 -3.03 -9.19
C GLY A 668 -31.63 -3.82 -8.24
N ARG A 669 -31.57 -3.58 -6.91
CA ARG A 669 -32.38 -4.32 -5.92
C ARG A 669 -33.68 -3.61 -5.52
N GLY A 670 -33.97 -2.45 -6.08
CA GLY A 670 -35.22 -1.75 -5.93
C GLY A 670 -36.32 -2.26 -6.89
N THR A 671 -37.50 -1.65 -6.79
CA THR A 671 -38.60 -1.88 -7.78
C THR A 671 -38.33 -1.20 -9.13
N VAL A 672 -37.43 -0.23 -9.13
CA VAL A 672 -36.92 0.48 -10.31
C VAL A 672 -35.41 0.60 -10.07
N SER A 673 -34.63 0.30 -11.08
CA SER A 673 -33.20 0.53 -11.05
C SER A 673 -32.92 2.02 -11.10
N VAL A 674 -32.08 2.51 -10.20
CA VAL A 674 -31.68 3.93 -10.10
C VAL A 674 -30.23 4.04 -9.71
N ASP A 675 -29.56 5.02 -10.28
CA ASP A 675 -28.23 5.40 -9.83
C ASP A 675 -28.30 6.10 -8.48
N GLU A 676 -27.46 5.67 -7.58
CA GLU A 676 -27.31 6.29 -6.28
C GLU A 676 -25.88 6.13 -5.73
N ARG A 677 -25.61 6.83 -4.64
CA ARG A 677 -24.35 6.66 -3.94
C ARG A 677 -24.32 5.32 -3.22
N PHE A 678 -23.26 4.55 -3.45
CA PHE A 678 -22.91 3.39 -2.67
C PHE A 678 -21.76 3.77 -1.72
N LEU A 679 -21.97 3.59 -0.44
CA LEU A 679 -21.09 4.08 0.60
C LEU A 679 -20.59 2.93 1.46
N THR A 680 -19.29 2.86 1.72
CA THR A 680 -18.76 1.93 2.73
C THR A 680 -18.79 2.62 4.09
N PRO A 681 -19.63 2.16 5.04
CA PRO A 681 -19.69 2.74 6.37
C PRO A 681 -18.35 2.57 7.11
N GLY A 682 -17.89 3.63 7.76
CA GLY A 682 -16.73 3.61 8.62
C GLY A 682 -16.96 2.80 9.90
N ARG A 683 -15.89 2.34 10.52
CA ARG A 683 -15.98 1.53 11.73
C ARG A 683 -16.54 2.33 12.89
N PRO A 684 -17.51 1.77 13.64
CA PRO A 684 -17.97 2.36 14.90
C PRO A 684 -16.90 2.22 15.98
N ARG A 685 -17.21 2.74 17.18
CA ARG A 685 -16.33 2.63 18.33
C ARG A 685 -15.91 1.20 18.63
N ARG A 686 -14.60 1.00 18.84
CA ARG A 686 -14.01 -0.32 19.10
C ARG A 686 -13.03 -0.24 20.27
N LEU A 687 -13.10 -1.23 21.16
CA LEU A 687 -12.12 -1.45 22.22
C LEU A 687 -11.24 -2.63 21.86
N THR A 688 -9.91 -2.47 22.00
CA THR A 688 -8.92 -3.56 21.97
C THR A 688 -8.07 -3.46 23.23
N ALA A 689 -7.75 -4.58 23.86
CA ALA A 689 -6.85 -4.64 24.99
C ALA A 689 -5.98 -5.90 24.95
N GLY A 690 -4.78 -5.82 25.50
CA GLY A 690 -3.85 -6.94 25.46
C GLY A 690 -2.78 -6.92 26.53
N LEU A 691 -2.02 -8.01 26.54
CA LEU A 691 -0.89 -8.25 27.42
C LEU A 691 0.31 -8.72 26.60
N ARG A 692 1.44 -8.05 26.79
CA ARG A 692 2.74 -8.47 26.24
C ARG A 692 3.66 -8.86 27.40
N VAL A 693 4.33 -10.01 27.31
CA VAL A 693 5.26 -10.50 28.32
C VAL A 693 6.58 -10.93 27.67
N THR A 694 7.70 -10.39 28.15
CA THR A 694 9.04 -10.83 27.75
C THR A 694 9.59 -11.79 28.80
N PHE A 695 9.69 -13.08 28.48
CA PHE A 695 10.13 -14.14 29.38
C PHE A 695 11.65 -14.21 29.51
N LEU A 696 12.36 -14.08 28.38
CA LEU A 696 13.80 -14.08 28.27
C LEU A 696 14.25 -12.76 27.62
N GLY A 697 15.39 -12.23 28.05
CA GLY A 697 15.94 -10.97 27.56
C GLY A 697 16.47 -10.16 28.72
N GLY A 698 17.59 -9.47 28.52
CA GLY A 698 18.16 -8.55 29.52
C GLY A 698 17.20 -7.41 29.82
N ALA A 699 17.21 -6.97 31.07
CA ALA A 699 16.54 -5.75 31.52
C ALA A 699 17.25 -4.52 30.93
#